data_716f386474e844c24c58d0b102e2279c
#
_entry.id   716f386474e844c24c58d0b102e2279c
#
_cell.length_a   1.000
_cell.length_b   1.000
_cell.length_c   1.000
_cell.angle_alpha   90.00
_cell.angle_beta   90.00
_cell.angle_gamma   90.00
#
_symmetry.space_group_name_H-M   'P 1'
#
loop_
_entity.id
_entity.type
_entity.pdbx_description
1 polymer ?
#
loop_
_entity_poly.entity_id
_entity_poly.type
_entity_poly.pdbx_seq_one_letter_code
_entity_poly.pdbx_strand_id
1 'polypeptide(L)'
;MTDGDGKKHLTCTSTIYYYNSGEHGGTALSDYASVTINTTPDASVSPLQGWAVYGNSSTYNFNELNIETSGAKSDGIVTKNGASKINIDKLTIKTTGSSADGLNVGKESNGTVITVGDDAYIDAFGMGVRANSSTTGTNENLITLGKNAVIISHEAGSNLEFLGRELGTGYAVYAGNTNSAATGDARVVIGDNSTIVANGGSAHAVYANKGGIIELGSTNIRAEGTNAHGIYAEAGSKKVGGATVTAGSQVYLGGDTTINVVSDGRKFALYAKGADSQISSSDRLSGDSIRSVFTVDGDMKAETKGIIDLQMADNSRFTGSTNSLEYNAAGAPNTTTNGTINLDIAGASSIWNMTADSVLSNLTLTGATLRYNSPDDLSDPDAFVPKTLTVAGDYTGNGGHLILNTVLNDNNSPTDKLLIKGNSAGTTTVGFVNVGGQGTLTTLNGIEVITVDGNSDGTFTQDGRIVAGAYDYYLGRGKNGNEKNWYLTSDYSPVTPDPDPEPEPEPEPEPEPKPKPEPEPKPEPVVRPEAGGYINNLYMANNLFNVRLHDRLGETQYTDVLTGERKVTSLWLRNVAGHSTVKSGDGQLKTGTNRYVVQLGGDIAQWSDDDLNRYHIGLMAGYGRISGKTTNHVTKTRAKSDADGYSAGIYGTYYANEADKTGLYVDGWVQYNWFKNRIDGDGLPEEKYNSDGITLSAEAGYSFLINETQGSDGSTNRWFIQPKAQVTYMGVKMDTHTERNGTRVSATGEGNIQTRLGVKVYGLGQALQDKDNDRHFQPFAEINWLNNSKMTGVSMNGEHAGQSGTRNIGEIKVGVEGQLTRNADIWFNVAQQAGSDHYSDTQGMLGLKYRF
;
A
#
# COMPACT_ATOMS: atom_id res chain seq x y z
N MET A 1 20.43 -55.97 31.49
CA MET A 1 20.99 -56.66 30.29
C MET A 1 22.29 -55.97 29.90
N THR A 2 23.20 -56.66 29.28
CA THR A 2 24.43 -56.08 28.74
C THR A 2 24.36 -56.23 27.22
N ASP A 3 24.60 -55.16 26.45
CA ASP A 3 24.57 -55.17 25.01
C ASP A 3 25.86 -55.79 24.38
N GLY A 4 25.92 -55.87 23.03
CA GLY A 4 27.07 -56.38 22.34
C GLY A 4 28.39 -55.60 22.55
N ASP A 5 28.30 -54.38 23.06
CA ASP A 5 29.40 -53.47 23.36
C ASP A 5 29.81 -53.53 24.86
N GLY A 6 29.18 -54.42 25.63
CA GLY A 6 29.44 -54.55 27.07
C GLY A 6 28.77 -53.56 27.96
N LYS A 7 27.86 -52.72 27.46
CA LYS A 7 27.16 -51.70 28.21
C LYS A 7 25.95 -52.31 28.93
N LYS A 8 25.74 -51.92 30.18
CA LYS A 8 24.62 -52.38 31.02
C LYS A 8 23.35 -51.55 30.72
N HIS A 9 22.22 -52.23 30.58
CA HIS A 9 20.89 -51.62 30.45
C HIS A 9 19.97 -52.14 31.55
N LEU A 10 19.19 -51.24 32.14
CA LEU A 10 18.22 -51.60 33.19
C LEU A 10 16.81 -51.36 32.62
N THR A 11 15.93 -52.37 32.66
CA THR A 11 14.51 -52.23 32.36
C THR A 11 13.68 -52.62 33.59
N CYS A 12 12.79 -51.72 34.03
CA CYS A 12 11.90 -51.92 35.15
C CYS A 12 10.46 -51.85 34.64
N THR A 13 9.67 -52.92 34.91
CA THR A 13 8.23 -52.94 34.57
C THR A 13 7.48 -53.29 35.86
N SER A 14 6.57 -52.38 36.30
CA SER A 14 5.86 -52.62 37.58
C SER A 14 4.53 -51.84 37.60
N THR A 15 3.62 -52.25 38.46
CA THR A 15 2.39 -51.54 38.77
C THR A 15 2.64 -50.25 39.58
N ILE A 16 3.69 -50.25 40.44
CA ILE A 16 4.18 -49.08 41.17
C ILE A 16 5.68 -49.19 41.24
N TYR A 17 6.42 -48.21 40.79
CA TYR A 17 7.85 -48.16 40.88
C TYR A 17 8.37 -46.81 41.31
N TYR A 18 9.24 -46.78 42.30
CA TYR A 18 9.99 -45.60 42.65
C TYR A 18 11.38 -45.91 43.19
N TYR A 19 12.35 -45.15 42.70
CA TYR A 19 13.67 -45.13 43.27
C TYR A 19 13.71 -44.05 44.38
N ASN A 20 14.17 -44.45 45.56
CA ASN A 20 14.44 -43.59 46.68
C ASN A 20 15.93 -43.53 47.05
N SER A 21 16.78 -44.14 46.20
CA SER A 21 18.23 -44.10 46.35
C SER A 21 18.87 -44.04 44.97
N GLY A 22 20.10 -43.53 44.87
CA GLY A 22 20.85 -43.42 43.59
C GLY A 22 21.36 -44.77 43.03
N GLU A 23 20.89 -45.91 43.57
CA GLU A 23 21.34 -47.24 43.23
C GLU A 23 20.18 -48.21 42.96
N HIS A 24 20.41 -49.25 42.12
CA HIS A 24 19.54 -50.38 41.97
C HIS A 24 20.30 -51.66 42.21
N GLY A 25 19.87 -52.45 43.27
CA GLY A 25 20.54 -53.72 43.66
C GLY A 25 22.01 -53.54 43.93
N GLY A 26 22.45 -52.42 44.55
CA GLY A 26 23.82 -52.11 44.87
C GLY A 26 24.68 -51.59 43.71
N THR A 27 24.07 -51.31 42.55
CA THR A 27 24.75 -50.71 41.40
C THR A 27 24.26 -49.28 41.22
N ALA A 28 25.18 -48.30 41.11
CA ALA A 28 24.80 -46.94 40.83
C ALA A 28 24.03 -46.80 39.53
N LEU A 29 22.99 -45.90 39.50
CA LEU A 29 22.18 -45.69 38.28
C LEU A 29 22.99 -45.09 37.14
N SER A 30 24.06 -44.35 37.44
CA SER A 30 25.03 -43.84 36.46
C SER A 30 25.90 -44.90 35.82
N ASP A 31 25.96 -46.13 36.35
CA ASP A 31 26.69 -47.24 35.73
C ASP A 31 25.90 -47.95 34.65
N TYR A 32 24.63 -47.61 34.44
CA TYR A 32 23.80 -48.08 33.35
C TYR A 32 23.89 -47.13 32.18
N ALA A 33 24.07 -47.65 30.96
CA ALA A 33 24.03 -46.85 29.74
C ALA A 33 22.62 -46.31 29.51
N SER A 34 21.58 -47.09 29.85
CA SER A 34 20.21 -46.58 29.89
C SER A 34 19.39 -47.23 30.98
N VAL A 35 18.41 -46.48 31.50
CA VAL A 35 17.38 -46.93 32.44
C VAL A 35 16.01 -46.72 31.79
N THR A 36 15.24 -47.81 31.67
CA THR A 36 13.87 -47.77 31.14
C THR A 36 12.89 -48.16 32.22
N ILE A 37 11.88 -47.31 32.47
CA ILE A 37 10.88 -47.54 33.52
C ILE A 37 9.48 -47.46 32.92
N ASN A 38 8.74 -48.55 32.99
CA ASN A 38 7.35 -48.62 32.54
C ASN A 38 6.44 -48.91 33.72
N THR A 39 5.52 -48.00 34.04
CA THR A 39 4.56 -48.18 35.13
C THR A 39 3.12 -48.29 34.62
N THR A 40 2.42 -49.34 35.08
CA THR A 40 0.99 -49.53 34.86
C THR A 40 0.31 -49.72 36.18
N PRO A 41 -0.27 -48.65 36.82
CA PRO A 41 -0.89 -48.75 38.13
C PRO A 41 -1.98 -49.78 38.19
N ASP A 42 -2.01 -50.55 39.30
CA ASP A 42 -3.09 -51.44 39.60
C ASP A 42 -4.27 -50.66 40.21
N ALA A 43 -5.45 -50.80 39.63
CA ALA A 43 -6.66 -50.11 40.08
C ALA A 43 -7.11 -50.51 41.49
N SER A 44 -6.53 -51.55 42.08
CA SER A 44 -6.80 -52.00 43.45
C SER A 44 -6.00 -51.29 44.55
N VAL A 45 -4.98 -50.50 44.15
CA VAL A 45 -4.12 -49.77 45.11
C VAL A 45 -4.51 -48.29 45.16
N SER A 46 -4.99 -47.83 46.30
CA SER A 46 -5.35 -46.42 46.52
C SER A 46 -4.27 -45.71 47.36
N PRO A 47 -3.85 -44.47 47.01
CA PRO A 47 -4.19 -43.71 45.81
C PRO A 47 -3.36 -44.18 44.61
N LEU A 48 -4.00 -44.28 43.45
CA LEU A 48 -3.45 -44.69 42.15
C LEU A 48 -2.30 -43.78 41.68
N GLN A 49 -1.09 -43.94 42.22
CA GLN A 49 0.09 -43.14 41.84
C GLN A 49 1.21 -44.09 41.42
N GLY A 50 1.42 -44.22 40.14
CA GLY A 50 2.45 -45.03 39.51
C GLY A 50 3.66 -44.18 39.07
N TRP A 51 4.24 -43.41 39.97
CA TRP A 51 5.41 -42.60 39.66
C TRP A 51 6.60 -43.45 39.23
N ALA A 52 7.30 -43.05 38.18
CA ALA A 52 8.45 -43.79 37.68
C ALA A 52 9.71 -43.50 38.50
N VAL A 53 10.00 -42.21 38.82
CA VAL A 53 11.10 -41.79 39.68
C VAL A 53 10.57 -40.92 40.79
N TYR A 54 10.87 -41.30 42.06
CA TYR A 54 10.50 -40.53 43.22
C TYR A 54 11.73 -39.99 43.94
N GLY A 55 11.88 -38.67 43.96
CA GLY A 55 12.96 -37.98 44.66
C GLY A 55 12.54 -37.60 46.11
N ASN A 56 13.29 -38.10 47.12
CA ASN A 56 13.08 -37.75 48.53
C ASN A 56 14.45 -37.48 49.16
N SER A 57 14.89 -36.20 49.08
CA SER A 57 16.19 -35.78 49.63
C SER A 57 17.39 -36.59 49.10
N SER A 58 17.37 -37.05 47.89
CA SER A 58 18.34 -37.99 47.30
C SER A 58 18.99 -37.42 46.04
N THR A 59 20.16 -37.98 45.68
CA THR A 59 20.85 -37.64 44.43
C THR A 59 20.73 -38.82 43.47
N TYR A 60 20.33 -38.47 42.20
CA TYR A 60 20.19 -39.44 41.11
C TYR A 60 20.97 -38.94 39.89
N ASN A 61 21.70 -39.84 39.23
CA ASN A 61 22.43 -39.54 38.00
C ASN A 61 22.09 -40.63 36.96
N PHE A 62 21.59 -40.22 35.82
CA PHE A 62 21.23 -41.08 34.67
C PHE A 62 21.95 -40.60 33.42
N ASN A 63 22.58 -41.56 32.70
CA ASN A 63 23.08 -41.29 31.35
C ASN A 63 21.94 -41.18 30.33
N GLU A 64 21.01 -42.15 30.39
CA GLU A 64 19.79 -42.14 29.58
C GLU A 64 18.62 -42.65 30.38
N LEU A 65 17.52 -41.89 30.43
CA LEU A 65 16.32 -42.29 31.20
C LEU A 65 15.11 -42.25 30.31
N ASN A 66 14.46 -43.41 30.15
CA ASN A 66 13.25 -43.58 29.34
C ASN A 66 12.11 -43.94 30.30
N ILE A 67 10.99 -43.19 30.25
CA ILE A 67 9.86 -43.39 31.16
C ILE A 67 8.56 -43.46 30.35
N GLU A 68 7.75 -44.48 30.66
CA GLU A 68 6.37 -44.57 30.17
C GLU A 68 5.44 -44.87 31.37
N THR A 69 4.43 -44.00 31.58
CA THR A 69 3.43 -44.21 32.68
C THR A 69 2.01 -44.14 32.10
N SER A 70 1.07 -44.92 32.59
CA SER A 70 -0.29 -45.02 32.06
C SER A 70 -1.41 -44.73 33.06
N GLY A 71 -1.10 -44.55 34.34
CA GLY A 71 -2.11 -44.31 35.37
C GLY A 71 -2.44 -42.85 35.64
N ALA A 72 -3.63 -42.58 36.13
CA ALA A 72 -4.00 -41.25 36.60
C ALA A 72 -3.01 -40.76 37.71
N LYS A 73 -2.53 -39.49 37.58
CA LYS A 73 -1.54 -38.88 38.48
C LYS A 73 -0.23 -39.68 38.59
N SER A 74 0.08 -40.49 37.58
CA SER A 74 1.30 -41.26 37.49
C SER A 74 2.38 -40.46 36.76
N ASP A 75 3.01 -39.52 37.51
CA ASP A 75 4.03 -38.64 36.94
C ASP A 75 5.30 -39.40 36.55
N GLY A 76 6.03 -38.90 35.56
CA GLY A 76 7.30 -39.46 35.16
C GLY A 76 8.35 -39.33 36.24
N ILE A 77 8.66 -38.12 36.64
CA ILE A 77 9.57 -37.81 37.75
C ILE A 77 8.85 -36.91 38.74
N VAL A 78 8.78 -37.32 40.00
CA VAL A 78 8.21 -36.50 41.07
C VAL A 78 9.18 -36.38 42.23
N THR A 79 9.26 -35.20 42.83
CA THR A 79 10.03 -34.98 44.04
C THR A 79 9.15 -34.47 45.20
N LYS A 80 9.39 -34.95 46.38
CA LYS A 80 8.70 -34.52 47.60
C LYS A 80 9.69 -34.52 48.78
N ASN A 81 9.44 -33.70 49.79
CA ASN A 81 10.16 -33.66 51.05
C ASN A 81 11.68 -33.40 50.92
N GLY A 82 12.07 -32.14 51.09
CA GLY A 82 13.47 -31.73 51.15
C GLY A 82 14.11 -31.51 49.77
N ALA A 83 15.43 -31.50 49.73
CA ALA A 83 16.22 -31.22 48.51
C ALA A 83 16.64 -32.49 47.81
N SER A 84 16.21 -32.72 46.59
CA SER A 84 16.72 -33.77 45.70
C SER A 84 17.58 -33.15 44.60
N LYS A 85 18.59 -33.90 44.14
CA LYS A 85 19.39 -33.54 42.98
C LYS A 85 19.31 -34.63 41.94
N ILE A 86 18.73 -34.33 40.75
CA ILE A 86 18.50 -35.30 39.66
C ILE A 86 19.21 -34.77 38.42
N ASN A 87 20.22 -35.50 37.97
CA ASN A 87 20.95 -35.20 36.74
C ASN A 87 20.68 -36.28 35.73
N ILE A 88 20.31 -35.89 34.50
CA ILE A 88 19.93 -36.78 33.42
C ILE A 88 20.58 -36.26 32.12
N ASP A 89 21.41 -37.04 31.45
CA ASP A 89 22.05 -36.60 30.22
C ASP A 89 21.07 -36.65 29.05
N LYS A 90 20.25 -37.73 28.93
CA LYS A 90 19.19 -37.87 27.91
C LYS A 90 17.90 -38.33 28.59
N LEU A 91 16.79 -37.63 28.23
CA LEU A 91 15.48 -37.89 28.82
C LEU A 91 14.40 -38.10 27.78
N THR A 92 13.66 -39.21 27.91
CA THR A 92 12.40 -39.42 27.21
C THR A 92 11.32 -39.75 28.25
N ILE A 93 10.23 -38.96 28.24
CA ILE A 93 9.07 -39.21 29.11
C ILE A 93 7.82 -39.27 28.26
N LYS A 94 6.97 -40.28 28.52
CA LYS A 94 5.61 -40.35 28.04
C LYS A 94 4.66 -40.70 29.15
N THR A 95 3.70 -39.82 29.44
CA THR A 95 2.64 -40.08 30.42
C THR A 95 1.27 -40.04 29.73
N THR A 96 0.39 -41.05 29.97
CA THR A 96 -0.92 -41.11 29.28
C THR A 96 -2.10 -41.04 30.24
N GLY A 97 -1.87 -40.95 31.52
CA GLY A 97 -2.92 -40.88 32.56
C GLY A 97 -3.35 -39.44 32.84
N SER A 98 -4.63 -39.23 33.18
CA SER A 98 -5.13 -37.92 33.59
C SER A 98 -4.31 -37.31 34.75
N SER A 99 -3.98 -36.02 34.62
CA SER A 99 -3.14 -35.26 35.56
C SER A 99 -1.79 -35.91 35.86
N ALA A 100 -1.25 -36.68 34.91
CA ALA A 100 0.10 -37.25 35.01
C ALA A 100 1.12 -36.30 34.39
N ASP A 101 1.95 -35.69 35.20
CA ASP A 101 2.97 -34.73 34.81
C ASP A 101 4.22 -35.43 34.28
N GLY A 102 4.99 -34.80 33.42
CA GLY A 102 6.27 -35.30 32.96
C GLY A 102 7.34 -35.14 34.09
N LEU A 103 7.71 -33.91 34.39
CA LEU A 103 8.59 -33.54 35.48
C LEU A 103 7.79 -32.73 36.52
N ASN A 104 7.76 -33.17 37.77
CA ASN A 104 7.01 -32.53 38.84
C ASN A 104 7.86 -32.35 40.13
N VAL A 105 8.33 -31.12 40.35
CA VAL A 105 8.88 -30.76 41.64
C VAL A 105 7.74 -30.36 42.58
N GLY A 106 7.42 -31.21 43.53
CA GLY A 106 6.31 -31.04 44.46
C GLY A 106 6.50 -29.84 45.40
N LYS A 107 5.39 -29.34 45.96
CA LYS A 107 5.38 -28.18 46.90
C LYS A 107 6.06 -28.42 48.22
N GLU A 108 6.27 -29.67 48.63
CA GLU A 108 7.00 -30.02 49.82
C GLU A 108 8.52 -30.10 49.61
N SER A 109 9.00 -30.04 48.38
CA SER A 109 10.42 -29.94 48.03
C SER A 109 10.97 -28.55 48.38
N ASN A 110 12.24 -28.51 48.83
CA ASN A 110 12.89 -27.27 49.24
C ASN A 110 14.37 -27.30 48.81
N GLY A 111 14.71 -26.63 47.71
CA GLY A 111 16.05 -26.67 47.13
C GLY A 111 16.29 -27.87 46.23
N THR A 112 15.24 -28.41 45.60
CA THR A 112 15.37 -29.47 44.61
C THR A 112 15.89 -28.93 43.30
N VAL A 113 16.86 -29.64 42.69
CA VAL A 113 17.42 -29.31 41.35
C VAL A 113 17.28 -30.53 40.46
N ILE A 114 16.59 -30.37 39.34
CA ILE A 114 16.56 -31.33 38.23
C ILE A 114 17.30 -30.70 37.04
N THR A 115 18.34 -31.37 36.57
CA THR A 115 19.10 -30.95 35.39
C THR A 115 19.01 -32.03 34.33
N VAL A 116 18.52 -31.67 33.17
CA VAL A 116 18.41 -32.52 31.97
C VAL A 116 19.30 -31.94 30.89
N GLY A 117 20.05 -32.79 30.22
CA GLY A 117 20.89 -32.42 29.08
C GLY A 117 20.06 -32.05 27.84
N ASP A 118 20.73 -32.02 26.71
CA ASP A 118 20.12 -31.68 25.43
C ASP A 118 19.18 -32.81 24.93
N ASP A 119 18.33 -32.45 23.98
CA ASP A 119 17.41 -33.36 23.26
C ASP A 119 16.36 -34.04 24.18
N ALA A 120 15.94 -33.39 25.25
CA ALA A 120 14.88 -33.92 26.12
C ALA A 120 13.54 -34.02 25.35
N TYR A 121 12.86 -35.19 25.50
CA TYR A 121 11.51 -35.37 24.94
C TYR A 121 10.52 -35.70 26.08
N ILE A 122 9.52 -34.81 26.24
CA ILE A 122 8.53 -34.94 27.32
C ILE A 122 7.14 -34.81 26.69
N ASP A 123 6.42 -35.90 26.62
CA ASP A 123 5.05 -35.99 26.10
C ASP A 123 4.15 -36.39 27.25
N ALA A 124 3.55 -35.41 27.92
CA ALA A 124 2.79 -35.59 29.12
C ALA A 124 1.29 -35.35 28.91
N PHE A 125 0.45 -36.23 29.47
CA PHE A 125 -0.98 -35.95 29.49
C PHE A 125 -1.29 -34.76 30.37
N GLY A 126 -0.72 -34.64 31.57
CA GLY A 126 -0.79 -33.49 32.44
C GLY A 126 0.20 -32.39 32.06
N MET A 127 0.86 -31.75 33.03
CA MET A 127 1.90 -30.76 32.77
C MET A 127 3.17 -31.42 32.25
N GLY A 128 3.81 -30.82 31.26
CA GLY A 128 5.09 -31.30 30.75
C GLY A 128 6.19 -31.14 31.81
N VAL A 129 6.41 -29.91 32.24
CA VAL A 129 7.42 -29.52 33.24
C VAL A 129 6.76 -28.63 34.30
N ARG A 130 6.87 -29.04 35.55
CA ARG A 130 6.27 -28.34 36.70
C ARG A 130 7.26 -28.15 37.83
N ALA A 131 7.59 -26.87 38.11
CA ALA A 131 8.32 -26.50 39.30
C ALA A 131 7.37 -25.77 40.29
N ASN A 132 7.13 -26.34 41.47
CA ASN A 132 6.35 -25.66 42.50
C ASN A 132 7.28 -24.95 43.48
N SER A 133 6.86 -23.78 43.95
CA SER A 133 7.49 -23.08 45.06
C SER A 133 7.32 -23.89 46.36
N SER A 134 8.34 -23.91 47.19
CA SER A 134 8.33 -24.65 48.45
C SER A 134 7.33 -24.05 49.45
N THR A 135 6.64 -24.94 50.19
CA THR A 135 5.82 -24.59 51.36
C THR A 135 6.52 -24.91 52.66
N THR A 136 7.67 -25.57 52.60
CA THR A 136 8.42 -26.07 53.79
C THR A 136 9.72 -25.31 54.07
N GLY A 137 10.16 -24.46 53.10
CA GLY A 137 11.37 -23.67 53.23
C GLY A 137 11.51 -22.61 52.18
N THR A 138 12.57 -21.84 52.20
CA THR A 138 12.80 -20.66 51.34
C THR A 138 13.73 -20.90 50.17
N ASN A 139 14.26 -22.13 50.00
CA ASN A 139 15.17 -22.42 48.90
C ASN A 139 14.41 -22.55 47.56
N GLU A 140 15.08 -22.19 46.47
CA GLU A 140 14.56 -22.29 45.12
C GLU A 140 14.46 -23.75 44.67
N ASN A 141 13.34 -24.13 44.07
CA ASN A 141 13.19 -25.37 43.30
C ASN A 141 13.45 -25.07 41.82
N LEU A 142 14.41 -25.76 41.22
CA LEU A 142 14.91 -25.50 39.88
C LEU A 142 14.79 -26.72 38.97
N ILE A 143 14.24 -26.52 37.75
CA ILE A 143 14.33 -27.47 36.64
C ILE A 143 15.07 -26.80 35.49
N THR A 144 16.13 -27.45 35.02
CA THR A 144 16.88 -27.00 33.83
C THR A 144 16.84 -28.07 32.76
N LEU A 145 16.43 -27.69 31.53
CA LEU A 145 16.49 -28.50 30.33
C LEU A 145 17.52 -27.88 29.40
N GLY A 146 18.35 -28.71 28.78
CA GLY A 146 19.30 -28.29 27.75
C GLY A 146 18.61 -27.85 26.45
N LYS A 147 19.38 -27.85 25.36
CA LYS A 147 18.89 -27.44 24.02
C LYS A 147 17.99 -28.51 23.40
N ASN A 148 17.23 -28.11 22.39
CA ASN A 148 16.38 -28.98 21.58
C ASN A 148 15.31 -29.73 22.40
N ALA A 149 14.88 -29.22 23.52
CA ALA A 149 13.85 -29.88 24.31
C ALA A 149 12.49 -29.82 23.62
N VAL A 150 11.76 -30.93 23.60
CA VAL A 150 10.39 -31.02 23.14
C VAL A 150 9.48 -31.31 24.32
N ILE A 151 8.54 -30.40 24.62
CA ILE A 151 7.65 -30.49 25.75
C ILE A 151 6.22 -30.36 25.27
N ILE A 152 5.40 -31.40 25.48
CA ILE A 152 4.01 -31.47 25.03
C ILE A 152 3.12 -31.78 26.24
N SER A 153 2.01 -31.03 26.36
CA SER A 153 0.91 -31.26 27.28
C SER A 153 -0.40 -31.47 26.56
N HIS A 154 -1.21 -32.42 26.96
CA HIS A 154 -2.49 -32.78 26.33
C HIS A 154 -3.73 -32.52 27.17
N GLU A 155 -3.59 -32.33 28.47
CA GLU A 155 -4.75 -32.13 29.35
C GLU A 155 -5.38 -30.77 29.17
N ALA A 156 -6.70 -30.72 29.10
CA ALA A 156 -7.42 -29.47 29.13
C ALA A 156 -7.20 -28.77 30.48
N GLY A 157 -6.92 -27.49 30.44
CA GLY A 157 -6.97 -26.61 31.60
C GLY A 157 -8.41 -26.60 32.14
N SER A 158 -8.57 -26.76 33.45
CA SER A 158 -9.91 -26.65 34.04
C SER A 158 -10.30 -25.17 34.12
N ASN A 159 -11.32 -24.75 33.33
CA ASN A 159 -12.00 -23.46 33.47
C ASN A 159 -12.89 -23.41 34.74
N LEU A 160 -12.35 -23.83 35.88
CA LEU A 160 -13.01 -23.60 37.16
C LEU A 160 -12.65 -22.20 37.64
N GLU A 161 -13.33 -21.20 37.07
CA GLU A 161 -13.50 -19.89 37.68
C GLU A 161 -14.33 -20.05 38.96
N PHE A 162 -13.81 -20.74 39.96
CA PHE A 162 -14.39 -20.74 41.29
C PHE A 162 -13.69 -19.65 42.09
N LEU A 163 -14.39 -18.58 42.40
CA LEU A 163 -13.89 -17.40 43.13
C LEU A 163 -12.80 -16.61 42.33
N GLY A 164 -12.87 -16.50 41.01
CA GLY A 164 -11.92 -15.70 40.23
C GLY A 164 -10.50 -16.30 40.13
N ARG A 165 -10.37 -17.63 40.20
CA ARG A 165 -9.07 -18.34 40.06
C ARG A 165 -9.18 -19.40 38.97
N GLU A 166 -8.37 -19.26 37.94
CA GLU A 166 -8.13 -20.33 36.97
C GLU A 166 -7.27 -21.40 37.61
N LEU A 167 -7.82 -22.60 37.83
CA LEU A 167 -7.08 -23.79 38.27
C LEU A 167 -6.94 -24.71 37.05
N GLY A 168 -5.92 -24.46 36.23
CA GLY A 168 -5.62 -25.35 35.11
C GLY A 168 -4.61 -26.43 35.48
N THR A 169 -4.68 -27.56 34.81
CA THR A 169 -3.77 -28.70 35.02
C THR A 169 -2.99 -29.11 33.76
N GLY A 170 -3.25 -28.45 32.63
CA GLY A 170 -2.70 -28.84 31.31
C GLY A 170 -1.61 -27.90 30.77
N TYR A 171 -0.77 -27.32 31.61
CA TYR A 171 0.30 -26.41 31.11
C TYR A 171 1.51 -27.21 30.62
N ALA A 172 2.10 -26.80 29.49
CA ALA A 172 3.31 -27.49 29.03
C ALA A 172 4.52 -27.17 29.95
N VAL A 173 4.68 -25.90 30.34
CA VAL A 173 5.72 -25.44 31.26
C VAL A 173 5.10 -24.58 32.35
N TYR A 174 5.36 -24.96 33.61
CA TYR A 174 4.84 -24.26 34.78
C TYR A 174 5.93 -23.98 35.80
N ALA A 175 6.00 -22.75 36.30
CA ALA A 175 6.75 -22.37 37.47
C ALA A 175 5.87 -21.55 38.39
N GLY A 176 5.79 -21.92 39.67
CA GLY A 176 4.99 -21.11 40.53
C GLY A 176 4.50 -21.82 41.79
N ASN A 177 3.34 -21.37 42.26
CA ASN A 177 2.81 -21.82 43.52
C ASN A 177 1.31 -22.10 43.43
N THR A 178 0.92 -23.34 43.65
CA THR A 178 -0.50 -23.71 43.77
C THR A 178 -1.07 -23.41 45.17
N ASN A 179 -0.24 -23.06 46.17
CA ASN A 179 -0.65 -22.80 47.54
C ASN A 179 -0.19 -21.41 47.99
N SER A 180 -1.10 -20.60 48.55
CA SER A 180 -0.79 -19.29 49.13
C SER A 180 0.14 -19.29 50.33
N ALA A 181 0.48 -20.47 50.88
CA ALA A 181 1.43 -20.64 52.00
C ALA A 181 2.88 -20.86 51.52
N ALA A 182 3.17 -20.86 50.24
CA ALA A 182 4.52 -21.06 49.75
C ALA A 182 5.46 -19.94 50.19
N THR A 183 6.68 -20.32 50.55
CA THR A 183 7.74 -19.45 51.04
C THR A 183 9.00 -19.48 50.18
N GLY A 184 9.21 -20.56 49.41
CA GLY A 184 10.31 -20.70 48.45
C GLY A 184 10.02 -20.16 47.07
N ASP A 185 11.00 -20.27 46.19
CA ASP A 185 10.90 -19.86 44.75
C ASP A 185 10.80 -21.09 43.83
N ALA A 186 10.27 -20.91 42.64
CA ALA A 186 10.21 -21.92 41.62
C ALA A 186 10.78 -21.35 40.31
N ARG A 187 11.68 -22.09 39.68
CA ARG A 187 12.30 -21.67 38.45
C ARG A 187 12.42 -22.81 37.45
N VAL A 188 12.12 -22.49 36.16
CA VAL A 188 12.34 -23.39 35.04
C VAL A 188 13.24 -22.68 34.03
N VAL A 189 14.26 -23.35 33.55
CA VAL A 189 15.19 -22.87 32.54
C VAL A 189 15.15 -23.84 31.36
N ILE A 190 14.89 -23.35 30.15
CA ILE A 190 14.81 -24.14 28.93
C ILE A 190 15.80 -23.58 27.93
N GLY A 191 16.71 -24.44 27.42
CA GLY A 191 17.74 -24.07 26.47
C GLY A 191 17.20 -23.79 25.08
N ASP A 192 18.11 -23.39 24.18
CA ASP A 192 17.82 -22.97 22.82
C ASP A 192 17.20 -24.08 21.96
N ASN A 193 16.51 -23.65 20.91
CA ASN A 193 15.94 -24.48 19.86
C ASN A 193 14.87 -25.47 20.39
N SER A 194 14.18 -25.08 21.45
CA SER A 194 13.20 -25.93 22.12
C SER A 194 11.78 -25.71 21.60
N THR A 195 10.94 -26.75 21.69
CA THR A 195 9.53 -26.70 21.26
C THR A 195 8.63 -26.97 22.46
N ILE A 196 7.65 -26.09 22.67
CA ILE A 196 6.71 -26.15 23.81
C ILE A 196 5.29 -26.11 23.26
N VAL A 197 4.51 -27.17 23.51
CA VAL A 197 3.16 -27.33 22.96
C VAL A 197 2.16 -27.66 24.08
N ALA A 198 1.08 -26.89 24.14
CA ALA A 198 -0.09 -27.20 24.97
C ALA A 198 -1.31 -27.39 24.04
N ASN A 199 -1.90 -28.63 24.06
CA ASN A 199 -2.99 -29.02 23.19
C ASN A 199 -4.36 -29.09 23.89
N GLY A 200 -4.47 -28.63 25.11
CA GLY A 200 -5.69 -28.69 25.91
C GLY A 200 -6.46 -27.37 25.94
N GLY A 201 -7.79 -27.39 26.00
CA GLY A 201 -8.58 -26.18 26.20
C GLY A 201 -8.20 -25.48 27.52
N SER A 202 -8.01 -24.14 27.50
CA SER A 202 -7.53 -23.35 28.65
C SER A 202 -6.15 -23.73 29.18
N ALA A 203 -5.39 -24.53 28.42
CA ALA A 203 -4.02 -24.89 28.74
C ALA A 203 -3.06 -23.84 28.19
N HIS A 204 -2.23 -23.23 29.03
CA HIS A 204 -1.21 -22.30 28.57
C HIS A 204 0.07 -23.05 28.20
N ALA A 205 0.77 -22.66 27.16
CA ALA A 205 2.02 -23.31 26.80
C ALA A 205 3.09 -23.02 27.86
N VAL A 206 3.22 -21.76 28.29
CA VAL A 206 4.14 -21.35 29.36
C VAL A 206 3.37 -20.53 30.39
N TYR A 207 3.44 -20.97 31.67
CA TYR A 207 2.73 -20.29 32.75
C TYR A 207 3.62 -20.08 33.97
N ALA A 208 3.91 -18.84 34.28
CA ALA A 208 4.56 -18.43 35.51
C ALA A 208 3.52 -17.80 36.46
N ASN A 209 3.43 -18.30 37.70
CA ASN A 209 2.40 -17.88 38.66
C ASN A 209 2.98 -17.62 40.02
N LYS A 210 2.50 -16.59 40.75
CA LYS A 210 2.78 -16.27 42.16
C LYS A 210 4.27 -16.29 42.51
N GLY A 211 5.08 -15.58 41.77
CA GLY A 211 6.52 -15.48 41.96
C GLY A 211 7.32 -16.56 41.21
N GLY A 212 6.70 -17.32 40.31
CA GLY A 212 7.42 -18.26 39.45
C GLY A 212 8.29 -17.54 38.41
N ILE A 213 9.41 -18.18 38.07
CA ILE A 213 10.38 -17.65 37.10
C ILE A 213 10.57 -18.68 36.01
N ILE A 214 10.46 -18.26 34.73
CA ILE A 214 10.76 -19.10 33.59
C ILE A 214 11.74 -18.35 32.67
N GLU A 215 12.81 -19.02 32.28
CA GLU A 215 13.83 -18.53 31.40
C GLU A 215 13.82 -19.41 30.14
N LEU A 216 13.63 -18.81 28.99
CA LEU A 216 13.57 -19.49 27.69
C LEU A 216 14.71 -19.00 26.79
N GLY A 217 15.48 -19.92 26.25
CA GLY A 217 16.34 -19.67 25.09
C GLY A 217 15.50 -19.50 23.82
N SER A 218 16.07 -19.77 22.66
CA SER A 218 15.33 -19.78 21.41
C SER A 218 14.24 -20.85 21.44
N THR A 219 12.96 -20.47 21.26
CA THR A 219 11.83 -21.37 21.47
C THR A 219 10.71 -21.23 20.44
N ASN A 220 10.09 -22.38 20.11
CA ASN A 220 8.86 -22.45 19.35
C ASN A 220 7.71 -22.86 20.30
N ILE A 221 6.75 -21.96 20.48
CA ILE A 221 5.66 -22.08 21.43
C ILE A 221 4.33 -22.17 20.69
N ARG A 222 3.55 -23.22 20.99
CA ARG A 222 2.24 -23.41 20.41
C ARG A 222 1.22 -23.69 21.52
N ALA A 223 0.14 -22.94 21.53
CA ALA A 223 -0.99 -23.18 22.41
C ALA A 223 -2.26 -23.40 21.60
N GLU A 224 -2.95 -24.52 21.82
CA GLU A 224 -4.18 -24.89 21.14
C GLU A 224 -5.35 -25.04 22.12
N GLY A 225 -6.54 -24.65 21.65
CA GLY A 225 -7.77 -24.83 22.40
C GLY A 225 -8.39 -23.55 22.91
N THR A 226 -9.64 -23.63 23.36
CA THR A 226 -10.41 -22.47 23.82
C THR A 226 -9.74 -21.77 25.00
N ASN A 227 -9.55 -20.45 24.94
CA ASN A 227 -8.89 -19.62 25.97
C ASN A 227 -7.44 -20.05 26.34
N ALA A 228 -6.73 -20.75 25.44
CA ALA A 228 -5.31 -21.05 25.61
C ALA A 228 -4.46 -19.78 25.34
N HIS A 229 -3.38 -19.62 26.11
CA HIS A 229 -2.40 -18.54 25.93
C HIS A 229 -1.02 -19.13 25.60
N GLY A 230 -0.23 -18.38 24.84
CA GLY A 230 1.17 -18.75 24.57
C GLY A 230 2.00 -18.66 25.84
N ILE A 231 2.23 -17.45 26.33
CA ILE A 231 2.96 -17.19 27.56
C ILE A 231 2.08 -16.37 28.52
N TYR A 232 1.94 -16.86 29.74
CA TYR A 232 1.19 -16.17 30.76
C TYR A 232 2.06 -15.97 32.01
N ALA A 233 2.17 -14.72 32.48
CA ALA A 233 2.82 -14.35 33.73
C ALA A 233 1.80 -13.70 34.67
N GLU A 234 1.51 -14.34 35.84
CA GLU A 234 0.48 -13.86 36.76
C GLU A 234 1.02 -13.65 38.14
N ALA A 235 0.76 -12.49 38.74
CA ALA A 235 1.04 -12.23 40.14
C ALA A 235 0.06 -12.95 41.06
N GLY A 236 0.51 -13.23 42.24
CA GLY A 236 -0.35 -13.78 43.30
C GLY A 236 0.26 -13.68 44.68
N SER A 237 -0.39 -14.29 45.67
CA SER A 237 0.05 -14.19 47.04
C SER A 237 1.09 -15.24 47.38
N LYS A 238 2.17 -14.82 48.08
CA LYS A 238 3.27 -15.63 48.60
C LYS A 238 3.56 -15.22 50.04
N LYS A 239 4.16 -16.11 50.86
CA LYS A 239 4.62 -15.80 52.18
C LYS A 239 6.11 -15.42 52.18
N VAL A 240 6.45 -14.29 52.77
CA VAL A 240 7.84 -13.86 53.00
C VAL A 240 7.97 -13.44 54.45
N GLY A 241 8.84 -14.11 55.19
CA GLY A 241 9.02 -13.85 56.66
C GLY A 241 7.73 -13.97 57.48
N GLY A 242 6.78 -14.82 57.05
CA GLY A 242 5.48 -15.00 57.69
C GLY A 242 4.38 -14.03 57.20
N ALA A 243 4.72 -12.93 56.53
CA ALA A 243 3.76 -11.99 55.97
C ALA A 243 3.29 -12.44 54.57
N THR A 244 2.03 -12.16 54.22
CA THR A 244 1.52 -12.38 52.90
C THR A 244 1.86 -11.16 52.03
N VAL A 245 2.59 -11.37 50.96
CA VAL A 245 2.97 -10.33 49.98
C VAL A 245 2.44 -10.70 48.59
N THR A 246 2.22 -9.72 47.76
CA THR A 246 2.03 -9.96 46.33
C THR A 246 3.38 -10.28 45.68
N ALA A 247 3.45 -11.36 44.92
CA ALA A 247 4.63 -11.77 44.17
C ALA A 247 4.31 -11.79 42.68
N GLY A 248 4.98 -10.96 41.92
CA GLY A 248 4.93 -10.96 40.46
C GLY A 248 5.72 -12.13 39.89
N SER A 249 5.30 -12.63 38.77
CA SER A 249 5.92 -13.74 38.05
C SER A 249 6.67 -13.25 36.83
N GLN A 250 7.74 -13.93 36.45
CA GLN A 250 8.64 -13.43 35.42
C GLN A 250 8.91 -14.49 34.38
N VAL A 251 8.82 -14.10 33.09
CA VAL A 251 9.24 -14.90 31.94
C VAL A 251 10.26 -14.10 31.15
N TYR A 252 11.46 -14.65 31.05
CA TYR A 252 12.58 -14.07 30.30
C TYR A 252 12.76 -14.79 28.98
N LEU A 253 12.77 -14.02 27.87
CA LEU A 253 12.94 -14.51 26.50
C LEU A 253 14.36 -14.18 26.04
N GLY A 254 15.25 -15.15 26.18
CA GLY A 254 16.68 -15.01 25.96
C GLY A 254 17.12 -15.29 24.51
N GLY A 255 16.20 -15.63 23.60
CA GLY A 255 16.53 -15.97 22.22
C GLY A 255 15.34 -15.80 21.26
N ASP A 256 15.53 -16.24 20.02
CA ASP A 256 14.51 -16.16 18.99
C ASP A 256 13.25 -16.94 19.39
N THR A 257 12.11 -16.27 19.34
CA THR A 257 10.87 -16.82 19.88
C THR A 257 9.76 -16.79 18.86
N THR A 258 9.20 -17.97 18.58
CA THR A 258 7.98 -18.13 17.78
C THR A 258 6.82 -18.48 18.69
N ILE A 259 5.72 -17.74 18.61
CA ILE A 259 4.50 -17.98 19.38
C ILE A 259 3.32 -18.03 18.45
N ASN A 260 2.62 -19.16 18.45
CA ASN A 260 1.40 -19.36 17.67
C ASN A 260 0.26 -19.83 18.59
N VAL A 261 -0.82 -19.06 18.66
CA VAL A 261 -1.98 -19.39 19.48
C VAL A 261 -3.17 -19.69 18.58
N VAL A 262 -3.56 -20.98 18.54
CA VAL A 262 -4.73 -21.47 17.82
C VAL A 262 -5.88 -21.64 18.80
N SER A 263 -6.74 -20.64 18.91
CA SER A 263 -7.83 -20.62 19.89
C SER A 263 -9.12 -20.06 19.30
N ASP A 264 -10.24 -20.67 19.68
CA ASP A 264 -11.58 -20.21 19.29
C ASP A 264 -12.15 -19.14 20.26
N GLY A 265 -11.40 -18.78 21.29
CA GLY A 265 -11.77 -17.76 22.28
C GLY A 265 -10.72 -16.66 22.42
N ARG A 266 -10.47 -16.24 23.65
CA ARG A 266 -9.39 -15.29 23.96
C ARG A 266 -8.03 -15.94 23.65
N LYS A 267 -7.30 -15.35 22.75
CA LYS A 267 -6.00 -15.85 22.31
C LYS A 267 -4.91 -14.80 22.54
N PHE A 268 -4.34 -14.81 23.72
CA PHE A 268 -3.17 -13.96 23.97
C PHE A 268 -1.90 -14.75 23.69
N ALA A 269 -1.08 -14.24 22.78
CA ALA A 269 0.26 -14.77 22.60
C ALA A 269 1.11 -14.49 23.85
N LEU A 270 0.98 -13.28 24.39
CA LEU A 270 1.63 -12.84 25.61
C LEU A 270 0.61 -12.22 26.54
N TYR A 271 0.59 -12.66 27.81
CA TYR A 271 -0.29 -12.11 28.82
C TYR A 271 0.45 -11.88 30.12
N ALA A 272 0.57 -10.63 30.56
CA ALA A 272 1.15 -10.25 31.85
C ALA A 272 0.08 -9.64 32.76
N LYS A 273 -0.11 -10.21 33.96
CA LYS A 273 -1.17 -9.79 34.86
C LYS A 273 -0.69 -9.63 36.27
N GLY A 274 -0.97 -8.49 36.87
CA GLY A 274 -0.67 -8.18 38.28
C GLY A 274 0.69 -7.51 38.46
N ALA A 275 0.80 -6.78 39.57
CA ALA A 275 2.01 -6.03 39.89
C ALA A 275 3.25 -6.92 39.89
N ASP A 276 4.34 -6.41 39.35
CA ASP A 276 5.64 -7.07 39.24
C ASP A 276 5.66 -8.35 38.38
N SER A 277 4.55 -8.64 37.65
CA SER A 277 4.56 -9.70 36.64
C SER A 277 5.10 -9.15 35.33
N GLN A 278 6.06 -9.89 34.74
CA GLN A 278 6.78 -9.42 33.56
C GLN A 278 7.01 -10.54 32.54
N ILE A 279 6.87 -10.19 31.26
CA ILE A 279 7.37 -10.96 30.13
C ILE A 279 8.32 -10.03 29.39
N SER A 280 9.60 -10.37 29.34
CA SER A 280 10.60 -9.48 28.75
C SER A 280 11.66 -10.21 27.94
N SER A 281 12.15 -9.55 26.90
CA SER A 281 13.35 -9.95 26.18
C SER A 281 14.58 -9.36 26.89
N SER A 282 14.97 -9.97 27.99
CA SER A 282 16.11 -9.54 28.78
C SER A 282 16.82 -10.71 29.48
N ASP A 283 18.08 -10.51 29.82
CA ASP A 283 18.81 -11.43 30.69
C ASP A 283 18.38 -11.24 32.14
N ARG A 284 18.04 -12.32 32.81
CA ARG A 284 17.54 -12.27 34.20
C ARG A 284 18.56 -11.73 35.20
N LEU A 285 19.84 -12.02 34.99
CA LEU A 285 20.90 -11.71 35.99
C LEU A 285 21.45 -10.31 35.82
N SER A 286 21.73 -9.90 34.57
CA SER A 286 22.23 -8.57 34.27
C SER A 286 21.12 -7.51 34.13
N GLY A 287 19.91 -7.94 33.76
CA GLY A 287 18.81 -7.04 33.42
C GLY A 287 18.97 -6.41 32.04
N ASP A 288 20.01 -6.79 31.29
CA ASP A 288 20.26 -6.22 29.94
C ASP A 288 19.20 -6.70 28.96
N SER A 289 18.73 -5.78 28.13
CA SER A 289 17.80 -6.10 27.04
C SER A 289 18.46 -6.99 26.00
N ILE A 290 17.75 -8.02 25.56
CA ILE A 290 18.17 -8.94 24.49
C ILE A 290 17.31 -8.70 23.28
N ARG A 291 17.94 -8.31 22.18
CA ARG A 291 17.24 -8.13 20.90
C ARG A 291 17.26 -9.44 20.11
N SER A 292 16.09 -10.03 19.89
CA SER A 292 15.89 -11.32 19.22
C SER A 292 14.80 -11.27 18.17
N VAL A 293 14.75 -12.27 17.28
CA VAL A 293 13.68 -12.40 16.31
C VAL A 293 12.42 -12.96 16.97
N PHE A 294 11.33 -12.22 16.82
CA PHE A 294 10.02 -12.63 17.30
C PHE A 294 9.07 -12.90 16.14
N THR A 295 8.46 -14.09 16.12
CA THR A 295 7.31 -14.39 15.27
C THR A 295 6.12 -14.65 16.17
N VAL A 296 5.21 -13.70 16.25
CA VAL A 296 4.07 -13.73 17.18
C VAL A 296 2.76 -13.68 16.40
N ASP A 297 1.94 -14.70 16.57
CA ASP A 297 0.56 -14.76 16.07
C ASP A 297 -0.41 -14.87 17.24
N GLY A 298 -1.12 -13.81 17.52
CA GLY A 298 -2.04 -13.61 18.62
C GLY A 298 -1.80 -12.29 19.34
N ASP A 299 -2.76 -11.88 20.16
CA ASP A 299 -2.77 -10.59 20.83
C ASP A 299 -1.80 -10.54 22.02
N MET A 300 -1.39 -9.33 22.40
CA MET A 300 -0.63 -9.08 23.62
C MET A 300 -1.50 -8.32 24.62
N LYS A 301 -1.51 -8.78 25.88
CA LYS A 301 -2.26 -8.14 26.96
C LYS A 301 -1.42 -7.93 28.21
N ALA A 302 -1.45 -6.72 28.75
CA ALA A 302 -0.93 -6.42 30.07
C ALA A 302 -2.02 -5.75 30.90
N GLU A 303 -2.27 -6.24 32.10
CA GLU A 303 -3.28 -5.67 33.00
C GLU A 303 -2.83 -5.70 34.47
N THR A 304 -3.46 -4.88 35.28
CA THR A 304 -3.20 -4.84 36.76
C THR A 304 -1.70 -4.62 37.04
N LYS A 305 -1.05 -3.68 36.33
CA LYS A 305 0.39 -3.37 36.38
C LYS A 305 1.32 -4.48 35.88
N GLY A 306 0.82 -5.45 35.12
CA GLY A 306 1.67 -6.41 34.39
C GLY A 306 2.48 -5.72 33.32
N ILE A 307 3.64 -6.26 32.96
CA ILE A 307 4.61 -5.66 32.03
C ILE A 307 4.92 -6.65 30.91
N ILE A 308 4.86 -6.17 29.66
CA ILE A 308 5.43 -6.81 28.49
C ILE A 308 6.45 -5.84 27.91
N ASP A 309 7.71 -6.26 27.77
CA ASP A 309 8.80 -5.42 27.26
C ASP A 309 9.64 -6.22 26.26
N LEU A 310 9.51 -5.92 24.97
CA LEU A 310 10.14 -6.68 23.90
C LEU A 310 11.07 -5.81 23.04
N GLN A 311 12.27 -6.33 22.84
CA GLN A 311 13.28 -5.82 21.89
C GLN A 311 13.32 -6.76 20.67
N MET A 312 12.60 -6.40 19.63
CA MET A 312 12.43 -7.24 18.43
C MET A 312 13.50 -6.92 17.39
N ALA A 313 14.26 -7.94 16.97
CA ALA A 313 15.30 -7.83 15.96
C ALA A 313 14.72 -7.80 14.52
N ASP A 314 15.59 -7.55 13.53
CA ASP A 314 15.22 -7.66 12.12
C ASP A 314 14.67 -9.06 11.78
N ASN A 315 13.75 -9.13 10.84
CA ASN A 315 12.93 -10.29 10.48
C ASN A 315 11.85 -10.67 11.50
N SER A 316 11.55 -9.83 12.48
CA SER A 316 10.45 -10.07 13.40
C SER A 316 9.09 -9.83 12.73
N ARG A 317 8.11 -10.65 13.10
CA ARG A 317 6.72 -10.54 12.64
C ARG A 317 5.77 -10.62 13.82
N PHE A 318 4.94 -9.61 13.97
CA PHE A 318 3.83 -9.63 14.92
C PHE A 318 2.51 -9.47 14.16
N THR A 319 1.57 -10.40 14.37
CA THR A 319 0.21 -10.34 13.85
C THR A 319 -0.75 -10.42 15.03
N GLY A 320 -1.41 -9.32 15.33
CA GLY A 320 -2.29 -9.21 16.48
C GLY A 320 -2.48 -7.77 16.94
N SER A 321 -3.24 -7.61 18.02
CA SER A 321 -3.48 -6.35 18.70
C SER A 321 -2.73 -6.30 20.05
N THR A 322 -2.63 -5.10 20.62
CA THR A 322 -2.09 -4.88 21.97
C THR A 322 -3.13 -4.23 22.87
N ASN A 323 -3.17 -4.60 24.14
CA ASN A 323 -4.05 -3.97 25.10
C ASN A 323 -3.38 -3.82 26.48
N SER A 324 -3.03 -2.60 26.83
CA SER A 324 -2.47 -2.24 28.15
C SER A 324 -3.46 -1.50 29.05
N LEU A 325 -4.70 -1.27 28.59
CA LEU A 325 -5.71 -0.55 29.38
C LEU A 325 -6.57 -1.50 30.21
N GLU A 326 -6.93 -1.02 31.40
CA GLU A 326 -8.03 -1.53 32.18
C GLU A 326 -9.14 -0.50 32.26
N TYR A 327 -10.37 -0.97 32.36
CA TYR A 327 -11.54 -0.13 32.49
C TYR A 327 -12.17 -0.35 33.86
N ASN A 328 -12.55 0.71 34.53
CA ASN A 328 -13.31 0.64 35.78
C ASN A 328 -14.76 0.18 35.50
N ALA A 329 -15.53 -0.07 36.56
CA ALA A 329 -16.92 -0.50 36.47
C ALA A 329 -17.84 0.48 35.70
N ALA A 330 -17.44 1.74 35.53
CA ALA A 330 -18.14 2.77 34.77
C ALA A 330 -17.67 2.84 33.30
N GLY A 331 -16.75 1.95 32.87
CA GLY A 331 -16.22 1.92 31.50
C GLY A 331 -15.16 3.00 31.20
N ALA A 332 -14.63 3.68 32.20
CA ALA A 332 -13.52 4.63 32.04
C ALA A 332 -12.16 3.95 32.27
N PRO A 333 -11.08 4.36 31.57
CA PRO A 333 -9.75 3.83 31.78
C PRO A 333 -9.30 3.99 33.24
N ASN A 334 -8.82 2.90 33.84
CA ASN A 334 -8.29 2.87 35.22
C ASN A 334 -6.77 3.07 35.21
N THR A 335 -6.34 4.32 35.14
CA THR A 335 -4.93 4.69 35.03
C THR A 335 -4.04 4.20 36.17
N THR A 336 -4.62 3.81 37.30
CA THR A 336 -3.85 3.31 38.48
C THR A 336 -3.52 1.83 38.37
N THR A 337 -4.21 1.08 37.51
CA THR A 337 -4.06 -0.37 37.34
C THR A 337 -3.73 -0.78 35.90
N ASN A 338 -3.56 0.15 34.99
CA ASN A 338 -3.13 -0.16 33.63
C ASN A 338 -1.85 -1.00 33.61
N GLY A 339 -1.74 -1.92 32.67
CA GLY A 339 -0.50 -2.61 32.39
C GLY A 339 0.47 -1.75 31.56
N THR A 340 1.64 -2.29 31.31
CA THR A 340 2.66 -1.68 30.48
C THR A 340 3.00 -2.62 29.33
N ILE A 341 2.97 -2.12 28.09
CA ILE A 341 3.48 -2.81 26.90
C ILE A 341 4.45 -1.87 26.22
N ASN A 342 5.72 -2.24 26.16
CA ASN A 342 6.75 -1.55 25.42
C ASN A 342 7.20 -2.44 24.26
N LEU A 343 7.16 -1.91 23.05
CA LEU A 343 7.66 -2.59 21.85
C LEU A 343 8.74 -1.73 21.19
N ASP A 344 9.92 -2.30 21.04
CA ASP A 344 10.98 -1.76 20.20
C ASP A 344 11.21 -2.73 19.05
N ILE A 345 10.72 -2.36 17.84
CA ILE A 345 10.75 -3.20 16.65
C ILE A 345 11.78 -2.63 15.70
N ALA A 346 12.81 -3.43 15.39
CA ALA A 346 13.91 -3.01 14.54
C ALA A 346 14.02 -3.87 13.27
N GLY A 347 14.56 -3.25 12.21
CA GLY A 347 14.92 -3.88 10.95
C GLY A 347 13.87 -3.74 9.85
N ALA A 348 14.35 -3.55 8.62
CA ALA A 348 13.50 -3.28 7.45
C ALA A 348 12.61 -4.46 7.04
N SER A 349 12.96 -5.68 7.46
CA SER A 349 12.15 -6.88 7.22
C SER A 349 11.13 -7.14 8.32
N SER A 350 11.15 -6.35 9.40
CA SER A 350 10.24 -6.51 10.52
C SER A 350 8.91 -5.82 10.26
N ILE A 351 7.82 -6.50 10.64
CA ILE A 351 6.46 -6.02 10.43
C ILE A 351 5.54 -6.34 11.61
N TRP A 352 4.80 -5.35 12.06
CA TRP A 352 3.61 -5.53 12.88
C TRP A 352 2.35 -5.36 12.02
N ASN A 353 1.60 -6.45 11.81
CA ASN A 353 0.27 -6.41 11.22
C ASN A 353 -0.76 -6.24 12.33
N MET A 354 -1.26 -5.03 12.50
CA MET A 354 -2.22 -4.69 13.53
C MET A 354 -3.63 -5.10 13.11
N THR A 355 -4.25 -6.02 13.83
CA THR A 355 -5.54 -6.64 13.45
C THR A 355 -6.76 -5.94 14.01
N ALA A 356 -6.63 -5.22 15.13
CA ALA A 356 -7.71 -4.49 15.79
C ALA A 356 -7.15 -3.25 16.52
N ASP A 357 -8.04 -2.44 17.08
CA ASP A 357 -7.65 -1.34 17.94
C ASP A 357 -6.63 -1.80 18.98
N SER A 358 -5.58 -1.01 19.12
CA SER A 358 -4.44 -1.37 19.93
C SER A 358 -4.05 -0.23 20.87
N VAL A 359 -3.66 -0.62 22.07
CA VAL A 359 -3.12 0.31 23.07
C VAL A 359 -1.85 -0.27 23.66
N LEU A 360 -0.78 0.52 23.70
CA LEU A 360 0.49 0.19 24.32
C LEU A 360 1.10 1.41 25.02
N SER A 361 2.14 1.19 25.81
CA SER A 361 2.76 2.26 26.59
C SER A 361 3.76 3.05 25.73
N ASN A 362 4.75 2.39 25.16
CA ASN A 362 5.76 3.05 24.33
C ASN A 362 6.02 2.22 23.07
N LEU A 363 6.25 2.90 21.94
CA LEU A 363 6.56 2.27 20.66
C LEU A 363 7.80 2.89 20.02
N THR A 364 8.78 2.07 19.71
CA THR A 364 9.90 2.43 18.86
C THR A 364 9.90 1.60 17.58
N LEU A 365 9.97 2.28 16.41
CA LEU A 365 10.10 1.66 15.10
C LEU A 365 11.43 2.07 14.46
N THR A 366 12.40 1.16 14.44
CA THR A 366 13.70 1.39 13.80
C THR A 366 13.76 0.67 12.46
N GLY A 367 13.40 1.36 11.38
CA GLY A 367 13.30 0.81 10.03
C GLY A 367 12.14 -0.18 9.83
N ALA A 368 11.42 -0.53 10.86
CA ALA A 368 10.35 -1.53 10.84
C ALA A 368 9.02 -0.95 10.34
N THR A 369 8.15 -1.84 9.86
CA THR A 369 6.83 -1.47 9.34
C THR A 369 5.72 -1.80 10.34
N LEU A 370 4.89 -0.82 10.65
CA LEU A 370 3.58 -1.01 11.27
C LEU A 370 2.50 -0.87 10.20
N ARG A 371 1.74 -1.93 10.00
CA ARG A 371 0.65 -1.98 9.02
C ARG A 371 -0.68 -2.22 9.73
N TYR A 372 -1.64 -1.37 9.49
CA TYR A 372 -3.02 -1.62 9.85
C TYR A 372 -3.64 -2.60 8.86
N ASN A 373 -4.24 -3.67 9.35
CA ASN A 373 -4.83 -4.69 8.49
C ASN A 373 -5.96 -4.10 7.65
N SER A 374 -5.84 -4.21 6.33
CA SER A 374 -6.85 -3.70 5.39
C SER A 374 -8.11 -4.56 5.39
N PRO A 375 -9.28 -4.02 5.01
CA PRO A 375 -10.45 -4.82 4.72
C PRO A 375 -10.21 -5.75 3.52
N ASP A 376 -10.99 -6.82 3.41
CA ASP A 376 -10.88 -7.79 2.30
C ASP A 376 -11.27 -7.16 0.96
N ASP A 377 -12.24 -6.24 0.97
CA ASP A 377 -12.66 -5.47 -0.19
C ASP A 377 -12.27 -3.99 -0.03
N LEU A 378 -11.27 -3.55 -0.79
CA LEU A 378 -10.81 -2.16 -0.81
C LEU A 378 -11.74 -1.23 -1.59
N SER A 379 -12.74 -1.73 -2.31
CA SER A 379 -13.68 -0.92 -3.08
C SER A 379 -14.94 -0.51 -2.30
N ASP A 380 -15.17 -1.13 -1.14
CA ASP A 380 -16.34 -0.87 -0.29
C ASP A 380 -15.98 -0.01 0.94
N PRO A 381 -16.18 1.31 0.89
CA PRO A 381 -15.90 2.19 2.02
C PRO A 381 -16.84 1.98 3.21
N ASP A 382 -18.05 1.43 3.00
CA ASP A 382 -19.03 1.21 4.05
C ASP A 382 -18.70 -0.03 4.90
N ALA A 383 -17.97 -0.98 4.35
CA ALA A 383 -17.44 -2.14 5.08
C ALA A 383 -16.14 -1.82 5.85
N PHE A 384 -15.54 -0.66 5.65
CA PHE A 384 -14.31 -0.29 6.32
C PHE A 384 -14.55 0.11 7.78
N VAL A 385 -13.95 -0.63 8.69
CA VAL A 385 -13.90 -0.31 10.12
C VAL A 385 -12.51 0.22 10.45
N PRO A 386 -12.35 1.53 10.63
CA PRO A 386 -11.07 2.14 10.99
C PRO A 386 -10.54 1.60 12.32
N LYS A 387 -9.21 1.49 12.40
CA LYS A 387 -8.51 1.06 13.60
C LYS A 387 -7.68 2.21 14.16
N THR A 388 -7.58 2.23 15.48
CA THR A 388 -6.76 3.20 16.20
C THR A 388 -5.64 2.51 16.96
N LEU A 389 -4.40 2.96 16.75
CA LEU A 389 -3.30 2.66 17.65
C LEU A 389 -3.15 3.82 18.62
N THR A 390 -3.27 3.54 19.92
CA THR A 390 -2.97 4.49 20.98
C THR A 390 -1.64 4.16 21.63
N VAL A 391 -0.69 5.06 21.52
CA VAL A 391 0.57 5.04 22.28
C VAL A 391 0.37 5.93 23.51
N ALA A 392 0.20 5.32 24.68
CA ALA A 392 -0.13 6.06 25.93
C ALA A 392 1.04 6.91 26.45
N GLY A 393 2.26 6.57 26.10
CA GLY A 393 3.48 7.32 26.35
C GLY A 393 4.10 7.80 25.05
N ASP A 394 5.39 7.54 24.85
CA ASP A 394 6.18 8.10 23.76
C ASP A 394 6.24 7.20 22.52
N TYR A 395 6.25 7.84 21.35
CA TYR A 395 6.50 7.23 20.06
C TYR A 395 7.84 7.70 19.50
N THR A 396 8.68 6.76 19.07
CA THR A 396 9.93 7.06 18.39
C THR A 396 10.01 6.37 17.03
N GLY A 397 10.09 7.15 15.95
CA GLY A 397 10.28 6.66 14.59
C GLY A 397 11.72 6.87 14.14
N ASN A 398 12.51 5.81 14.04
CA ASN A 398 13.87 5.86 13.52
C ASN A 398 13.92 5.29 12.09
N GLY A 399 13.35 6.01 11.12
CA GLY A 399 13.14 5.51 9.77
C GLY A 399 12.05 4.43 9.69
N GLY A 400 11.12 4.40 10.64
CA GLY A 400 9.98 3.48 10.65
C GLY A 400 9.01 3.75 9.51
N HIS A 401 8.22 2.74 9.17
CA HIS A 401 7.16 2.82 8.17
C HIS A 401 5.80 2.57 8.82
N LEU A 402 4.83 3.41 8.50
CA LEU A 402 3.45 3.30 8.93
C LEU A 402 2.55 3.17 7.69
N ILE A 403 1.67 2.18 7.65
CA ILE A 403 0.72 1.99 6.54
C ILE A 403 -0.69 2.02 7.10
N LEU A 404 -1.44 3.06 6.75
CA LEU A 404 -2.81 3.35 7.18
C LEU A 404 -3.81 3.09 6.05
N ASN A 405 -5.01 2.64 6.40
CA ASN A 405 -6.15 2.60 5.47
C ASN A 405 -6.99 3.87 5.67
N THR A 406 -7.44 4.46 4.58
CA THR A 406 -8.18 5.71 4.60
C THR A 406 -9.18 5.75 3.47
N VAL A 407 -10.41 6.18 3.71
CA VAL A 407 -11.34 6.58 2.65
C VAL A 407 -10.94 7.99 2.21
N LEU A 408 -10.34 8.12 1.03
CA LEU A 408 -9.89 9.42 0.54
C LEU A 408 -11.06 10.24 -0.04
N ASN A 409 -11.78 10.94 0.83
CA ASN A 409 -12.85 11.88 0.49
C ASN A 409 -12.67 13.22 1.22
N ASP A 410 -13.68 13.69 1.95
CA ASP A 410 -13.65 14.93 2.70
C ASP A 410 -12.96 14.80 4.08
N ASN A 411 -12.98 15.87 4.88
CA ASN A 411 -12.34 15.93 6.20
C ASN A 411 -12.87 14.89 7.21
N ASN A 412 -14.09 14.40 7.02
CA ASN A 412 -14.76 13.46 7.94
C ASN A 412 -14.59 12.00 7.48
N SER A 413 -13.77 11.76 6.50
CA SER A 413 -13.56 10.43 5.94
C SER A 413 -13.07 9.45 6.99
N PRO A 414 -13.63 8.22 7.02
CA PRO A 414 -13.11 7.15 7.87
C PRO A 414 -11.62 6.89 7.57
N THR A 415 -10.80 6.83 8.62
CA THR A 415 -9.35 6.61 8.49
C THR A 415 -8.80 5.89 9.71
N ASP A 416 -7.82 5.03 9.48
CA ASP A 416 -6.99 4.52 10.57
C ASP A 416 -6.23 5.67 11.23
N LYS A 417 -5.97 5.56 12.55
CA LYS A 417 -5.35 6.64 13.32
C LYS A 417 -4.18 6.16 14.18
N LEU A 418 -3.16 7.01 14.26
CA LEU A 418 -2.12 6.91 15.29
C LEU A 418 -2.34 8.03 16.31
N LEU A 419 -2.62 7.65 17.55
CA LEU A 419 -2.87 8.55 18.66
C LEU A 419 -1.73 8.45 19.68
N ILE A 420 -0.90 9.48 19.76
CA ILE A 420 0.25 9.55 20.68
C ILE A 420 -0.12 10.48 21.84
N LYS A 421 -0.21 9.91 23.04
CA LYS A 421 -0.55 10.67 24.27
C LYS A 421 0.67 11.36 24.90
N GLY A 422 1.85 10.79 24.71
CA GLY A 422 3.13 11.37 25.08
C GLY A 422 3.76 12.17 23.93
N ASN A 423 5.07 12.08 23.80
CA ASN A 423 5.85 12.78 22.82
C ASN A 423 6.08 11.95 21.55
N SER A 424 6.26 12.61 20.41
CA SER A 424 6.76 11.99 19.20
C SER A 424 8.16 12.46 18.88
N ALA A 425 9.04 11.54 18.40
CA ALA A 425 10.41 11.83 18.01
C ALA A 425 10.84 11.05 16.77
N GLY A 426 11.93 11.51 16.12
CA GLY A 426 12.54 10.87 14.97
C GLY A 426 11.75 11.02 13.67
N THR A 427 11.95 10.11 12.71
CA THR A 427 11.34 10.15 11.37
C THR A 427 10.56 8.89 11.07
N THR A 428 9.38 9.03 10.47
CA THR A 428 8.52 7.92 10.05
C THR A 428 7.98 8.20 8.65
N THR A 429 8.09 7.23 7.76
CA THR A 429 7.44 7.29 6.45
C THR A 429 6.02 6.73 6.55
N VAL A 430 5.04 7.42 5.97
CA VAL A 430 3.62 7.06 6.09
C VAL A 430 3.02 6.80 4.71
N GLY A 431 2.62 5.57 4.47
CA GLY A 431 1.87 5.14 3.29
C GLY A 431 0.38 5.06 3.59
N PHE A 432 -0.43 5.23 2.55
CA PHE A 432 -1.88 5.17 2.65
C PHE A 432 -2.49 4.24 1.62
N VAL A 433 -3.43 3.43 2.05
CA VAL A 433 -4.26 2.57 1.21
C VAL A 433 -5.64 3.21 1.11
N ASN A 434 -6.07 3.58 -0.11
CA ASN A 434 -7.40 4.10 -0.34
C ASN A 434 -8.43 2.98 -0.27
N VAL A 435 -9.43 3.11 0.60
CA VAL A 435 -10.54 2.17 0.74
C VAL A 435 -11.79 2.79 0.14
N GLY A 436 -11.99 2.62 -1.16
CA GLY A 436 -13.18 3.07 -1.89
C GLY A 436 -13.42 4.57 -1.95
N GLY A 437 -12.49 5.39 -1.46
CA GLY A 437 -12.59 6.85 -1.52
C GLY A 437 -12.57 7.36 -2.95
N GLN A 438 -13.54 8.23 -3.28
CA GLN A 438 -13.76 8.75 -4.63
C GLN A 438 -12.94 10.01 -4.95
N GLY A 439 -12.32 10.59 -3.94
CA GLY A 439 -11.55 11.84 -4.05
C GLY A 439 -12.44 13.07 -4.07
N THR A 440 -12.37 13.86 -3.01
CA THR A 440 -13.02 15.17 -2.92
C THR A 440 -12.06 16.20 -2.36
N LEU A 441 -12.40 17.47 -2.55
CA LEU A 441 -11.62 18.55 -1.98
C LEU A 441 -11.78 18.55 -0.45
N THR A 442 -10.64 18.46 0.24
CA THR A 442 -10.59 18.69 1.68
C THR A 442 -10.53 20.20 1.97
N THR A 443 -10.94 20.61 3.16
CA THR A 443 -10.93 21.98 3.63
C THR A 443 -10.15 22.08 4.94
N LEU A 444 -9.72 23.28 5.33
CA LEU A 444 -8.95 23.52 6.57
C LEU A 444 -7.67 22.66 6.63
N ASN A 445 -7.61 21.76 7.62
CA ASN A 445 -6.45 20.88 7.79
C ASN A 445 -6.56 19.55 6.99
N GLY A 446 -7.77 19.13 6.60
CA GLY A 446 -8.01 17.86 5.92
C GLY A 446 -8.38 16.72 6.87
N ILE A 447 -8.07 15.47 6.46
CA ILE A 447 -8.37 14.23 7.21
C ILE A 447 -7.30 14.04 8.28
N GLU A 448 -7.69 14.03 9.57
CA GLU A 448 -6.76 13.84 10.68
C GLU A 448 -6.34 12.39 10.81
N VAL A 449 -5.05 12.10 10.70
CA VAL A 449 -4.49 10.73 10.70
C VAL A 449 -3.55 10.45 11.87
N ILE A 450 -2.84 11.48 12.37
CA ILE A 450 -1.93 11.34 13.52
C ILE A 450 -2.16 12.50 14.48
N THR A 451 -2.37 12.18 15.76
CA THR A 451 -2.50 13.20 16.82
C THR A 451 -1.39 13.01 17.86
N VAL A 452 -0.87 14.13 18.38
CA VAL A 452 0.18 14.16 19.40
C VAL A 452 -0.23 15.12 20.51
N ASP A 453 -0.47 14.59 21.72
CA ASP A 453 -0.85 15.42 22.89
C ASP A 453 0.38 16.11 23.51
N GLY A 454 1.53 15.42 23.55
CA GLY A 454 2.79 15.92 24.06
C GLY A 454 3.57 16.82 23.08
N ASN A 455 4.90 16.76 23.10
CA ASN A 455 5.74 17.43 22.13
C ASN A 455 5.73 16.66 20.80
N SER A 456 5.51 17.35 19.70
CA SER A 456 5.46 16.78 18.35
C SER A 456 6.74 17.06 17.57
N ASP A 457 7.89 16.52 18.08
CA ASP A 457 9.20 16.68 17.44
C ASP A 457 9.42 15.65 16.32
N GLY A 458 8.60 14.59 16.29
CA GLY A 458 8.61 13.58 15.23
C GLY A 458 8.20 14.17 13.89
N THR A 459 8.87 13.71 12.83
CA THR A 459 8.55 14.06 11.44
C THR A 459 7.94 12.87 10.74
N PHE A 460 6.73 13.06 10.22
CA PHE A 460 6.03 12.07 9.39
C PHE A 460 6.08 12.51 7.93
N THR A 461 6.65 11.68 7.08
CA THR A 461 6.81 11.95 5.65
C THR A 461 5.98 10.99 4.82
N GLN A 462 5.37 11.50 3.78
CA GLN A 462 4.54 10.72 2.87
C GLN A 462 5.38 9.71 2.08
N ASP A 463 4.89 8.47 1.95
CA ASP A 463 5.44 7.43 1.09
C ASP A 463 4.71 7.40 -0.27
N GLY A 464 5.38 7.89 -1.31
CA GLY A 464 4.81 7.97 -2.66
C GLY A 464 3.69 9.00 -2.81
N ARG A 465 2.99 8.91 -3.94
CA ARG A 465 1.82 9.75 -4.23
C ARG A 465 0.55 9.12 -3.68
N ILE A 466 -0.30 9.94 -3.11
CA ILE A 466 -1.62 9.54 -2.61
C ILE A 466 -2.66 10.19 -3.50
N VAL A 467 -3.42 9.40 -4.24
CA VAL A 467 -4.39 9.90 -5.22
C VAL A 467 -5.75 9.25 -5.06
N ALA A 468 -6.80 10.03 -5.25
CA ALA A 468 -8.16 9.55 -5.43
C ALA A 468 -8.94 10.49 -6.33
N GLY A 469 -9.75 9.97 -7.24
CA GLY A 469 -10.47 10.78 -8.21
C GLY A 469 -9.54 11.72 -8.99
N ALA A 470 -9.90 12.97 -9.03
CA ALA A 470 -9.14 14.03 -9.72
C ALA A 470 -8.02 14.66 -8.90
N TYR A 471 -7.82 14.24 -7.62
CA TYR A 471 -6.97 14.95 -6.69
C TYR A 471 -5.74 14.19 -6.23
N ASP A 472 -4.64 14.93 -5.99
CA ASP A 472 -3.50 14.52 -5.17
C ASP A 472 -3.76 14.91 -3.70
N TYR A 473 -3.44 14.01 -2.76
CA TYR A 473 -3.47 14.26 -1.33
C TYR A 473 -2.05 14.34 -0.78
N TYR A 474 -1.85 15.19 0.22
CA TYR A 474 -0.55 15.41 0.86
C TYR A 474 -0.67 15.26 2.36
N LEU A 475 0.34 14.60 2.95
CA LEU A 475 0.48 14.52 4.40
C LEU A 475 1.23 15.78 4.89
N GLY A 476 0.61 16.51 5.78
CA GLY A 476 1.19 17.72 6.36
C GLY A 476 0.76 17.97 7.79
N ARG A 477 1.48 18.86 8.47
CA ARG A 477 1.07 19.33 9.79
C ARG A 477 -0.19 20.20 9.68
N GLY A 478 -1.01 20.14 10.73
CA GLY A 478 -2.15 21.03 10.83
C GLY A 478 -1.76 22.50 10.97
N LYS A 479 -2.76 23.38 10.88
CA LYS A 479 -2.66 24.85 10.96
C LYS A 479 -3.62 25.34 12.04
N ASN A 480 -3.47 26.61 12.44
CA ASN A 480 -4.41 27.31 13.31
C ASN A 480 -4.63 26.61 14.67
N GLY A 481 -3.53 26.26 15.37
CA GLY A 481 -3.56 25.59 16.68
C GLY A 481 -3.52 24.07 16.62
N ASN A 482 -3.42 23.48 15.43
CA ASN A 482 -3.33 22.02 15.21
C ASN A 482 -1.95 21.55 14.72
N GLU A 483 -0.90 22.36 14.91
CA GLU A 483 0.45 22.12 14.38
C GLU A 483 1.14 20.87 14.96
N LYS A 484 0.63 20.32 16.04
CA LYS A 484 1.09 19.06 16.63
C LYS A 484 0.61 17.82 15.86
N ASN A 485 -0.53 17.93 15.16
CA ASN A 485 -1.20 16.84 14.49
C ASN A 485 -0.89 16.82 12.99
N TRP A 486 -1.12 15.68 12.36
CA TRP A 486 -0.86 15.45 10.95
C TRP A 486 -2.14 15.06 10.22
N TYR A 487 -2.29 15.61 9.02
CA TYR A 487 -3.49 15.53 8.22
C TYR A 487 -3.18 15.18 6.77
N LEU A 488 -4.10 14.47 6.10
CA LEU A 488 -4.13 14.36 4.65
C LEU A 488 -5.00 15.47 4.07
N THR A 489 -4.46 16.26 3.17
CA THR A 489 -5.17 17.36 2.51
C THR A 489 -5.03 17.28 0.99
N SER A 490 -6.11 17.56 0.26
CA SER A 490 -6.12 17.84 -1.18
C SER A 490 -6.21 19.36 -1.46
N ASP A 491 -6.16 20.19 -0.43
CA ASP A 491 -6.12 21.65 -0.52
C ASP A 491 -4.66 22.15 -0.43
N TYR A 492 -4.24 22.92 -1.42
CA TYR A 492 -2.91 23.53 -1.48
C TYR A 492 -2.95 25.05 -1.27
N SER A 493 -3.87 25.56 -0.51
CA SER A 493 -3.89 26.99 -0.19
C SER A 493 -2.56 27.39 0.47
N PRO A 494 -1.79 28.32 -0.12
CA PRO A 494 -0.54 28.74 0.49
C PRO A 494 -0.82 29.33 1.87
N VAL A 495 -0.04 28.89 2.86
CA VAL A 495 -0.05 29.54 4.18
C VAL A 495 0.40 30.98 3.95
N THR A 496 -0.47 31.94 4.18
CA THR A 496 0.00 33.31 4.40
C THR A 496 0.90 33.25 5.63
N PRO A 497 2.20 33.58 5.54
CA PRO A 497 3.01 33.68 6.73
C PRO A 497 2.33 34.62 7.71
N ASP A 498 2.22 34.22 8.97
CA ASP A 498 1.82 35.13 10.04
C ASP A 498 2.69 36.37 9.89
N PRO A 499 2.09 37.58 9.82
CA PRO A 499 2.90 38.77 9.77
C PRO A 499 3.82 38.75 10.99
N ASP A 500 5.12 38.99 10.74
CA ASP A 500 6.13 39.16 11.79
C ASP A 500 5.53 39.99 12.90
N PRO A 501 5.74 39.67 14.19
CA PRO A 501 5.23 40.45 15.28
C PRO A 501 5.73 41.90 15.10
N GLU A 502 4.81 42.82 14.92
CA GLU A 502 5.14 44.24 14.80
C GLU A 502 5.93 44.70 16.03
N PRO A 503 6.98 45.55 15.83
CA PRO A 503 7.66 46.19 16.96
C PRO A 503 6.67 47.01 17.74
N GLU A 504 6.80 47.03 19.07
CA GLU A 504 5.93 47.74 20.03
C GLU A 504 5.61 49.15 19.55
N PRO A 505 4.33 49.57 19.55
CA PRO A 505 3.91 50.83 18.98
C PRO A 505 4.30 52.02 19.84
N GLU A 506 4.81 53.06 19.20
CA GLU A 506 4.81 54.42 19.74
C GLU A 506 3.36 54.91 19.93
N PRO A 507 3.04 55.80 20.91
CA PRO A 507 1.68 56.14 21.30
C PRO A 507 0.91 56.89 20.21
N GLU A 508 -0.30 56.39 19.93
CA GLU A 508 -1.20 56.71 18.82
C GLU A 508 -1.88 58.10 18.88
N PRO A 509 -2.29 58.62 17.67
CA PRO A 509 -3.47 59.43 17.46
C PRO A 509 -4.70 58.56 17.11
N GLU A 510 -5.91 59.10 17.39
CA GLU A 510 -7.24 58.48 17.37
C GLU A 510 -7.56 57.51 16.22
N PRO A 511 -8.42 56.46 16.44
CA PRO A 511 -8.57 55.30 15.56
C PRO A 511 -9.39 55.59 14.30
N GLU A 512 -8.81 55.26 13.14
CA GLU A 512 -9.56 55.05 11.90
C GLU A 512 -10.34 53.72 11.96
N PRO A 513 -11.48 53.57 11.23
CA PRO A 513 -12.31 52.40 11.28
C PRO A 513 -11.56 51.18 10.78
N LYS A 514 -11.54 50.10 11.58
CA LYS A 514 -10.90 48.82 11.26
C LYS A 514 -11.30 48.35 9.86
N PRO A 515 -10.34 47.93 9.00
CA PRO A 515 -10.65 47.29 7.73
C PRO A 515 -11.44 46.00 7.98
N LYS A 516 -12.41 45.72 7.10
CA LYS A 516 -13.15 44.46 7.12
C LYS A 516 -12.13 43.31 7.00
N PRO A 517 -12.33 42.19 7.74
CA PRO A 517 -11.48 41.03 7.59
C PRO A 517 -11.46 40.62 6.12
N GLU A 518 -10.26 40.35 5.59
CA GLU A 518 -10.11 39.75 4.26
C GLU A 518 -10.86 38.43 4.24
N PRO A 519 -11.57 38.11 3.14
CA PRO A 519 -12.22 36.83 3.00
C PRO A 519 -11.17 35.72 3.09
N GLU A 520 -11.45 34.65 3.86
CA GLU A 520 -10.60 33.46 3.93
C GLU A 520 -10.26 32.96 2.50
N PRO A 521 -9.01 32.62 2.22
CA PRO A 521 -8.64 32.09 0.91
C PRO A 521 -9.52 30.87 0.58
N LYS A 522 -10.10 30.87 -0.61
CA LYS A 522 -10.88 29.72 -1.07
C LYS A 522 -9.94 28.53 -1.22
N PRO A 523 -10.38 27.33 -0.81
CA PRO A 523 -9.59 26.11 -1.01
C PRO A 523 -9.20 25.95 -2.47
N GLU A 524 -7.93 25.70 -2.76
CA GLU A 524 -7.43 25.42 -4.10
C GLU A 524 -7.17 23.92 -4.26
N PRO A 525 -8.01 23.20 -5.01
CA PRO A 525 -7.84 21.76 -5.21
C PRO A 525 -6.54 21.45 -5.95
N VAL A 526 -5.86 20.41 -5.55
CA VAL A 526 -4.65 19.90 -6.25
C VAL A 526 -5.06 18.90 -7.31
N VAL A 527 -5.16 19.35 -8.56
CA VAL A 527 -5.59 18.50 -9.68
C VAL A 527 -4.44 17.61 -10.16
N ARG A 528 -4.71 16.32 -10.30
CA ARG A 528 -3.74 15.34 -10.81
C ARG A 528 -3.32 15.65 -12.25
N PRO A 529 -2.00 15.55 -12.60
CA PRO A 529 -1.54 15.77 -13.97
C PRO A 529 -2.08 14.73 -14.96
N GLU A 530 -2.48 13.54 -14.54
CA GLU A 530 -3.11 12.52 -15.36
C GLU A 530 -4.39 13.05 -16.04
N ALA A 531 -5.18 13.89 -15.34
CA ALA A 531 -6.36 14.53 -15.92
C ALA A 531 -6.01 15.33 -17.18
N GLY A 532 -4.92 16.10 -17.13
CA GLY A 532 -4.41 16.81 -18.33
C GLY A 532 -3.94 15.88 -19.44
N GLY A 533 -3.38 14.73 -19.08
CA GLY A 533 -2.99 13.69 -20.04
C GLY A 533 -4.19 13.07 -20.78
N TYR A 534 -5.26 12.74 -20.07
CA TYR A 534 -6.51 12.24 -20.66
C TYR A 534 -7.15 13.27 -21.59
N ILE A 535 -7.26 14.52 -21.12
CA ILE A 535 -7.76 15.64 -21.92
C ILE A 535 -6.95 15.81 -23.19
N ASN A 536 -5.62 15.76 -23.09
CA ASN A 536 -4.72 15.91 -24.22
C ASN A 536 -4.93 14.83 -25.29
N ASN A 537 -4.96 13.56 -24.88
CA ASN A 537 -5.16 12.46 -25.81
C ASN A 537 -6.51 12.58 -26.55
N LEU A 538 -7.59 12.91 -25.84
CA LEU A 538 -8.92 13.08 -26.44
C LEU A 538 -8.99 14.29 -27.38
N TYR A 539 -8.43 15.44 -26.96
CA TYR A 539 -8.38 16.64 -27.80
C TYR A 539 -7.57 16.41 -29.08
N MET A 540 -6.39 15.80 -28.93
CA MET A 540 -5.54 15.50 -30.07
C MET A 540 -6.16 14.45 -31.01
N ALA A 541 -6.80 13.40 -30.46
CA ALA A 541 -7.47 12.38 -31.25
C ALA A 541 -8.56 12.98 -32.15
N ASN A 542 -9.31 13.97 -31.66
CA ASN A 542 -10.33 14.68 -32.45
C ASN A 542 -9.76 15.65 -33.50
N ASN A 543 -8.48 16.05 -33.37
CA ASN A 543 -7.85 17.01 -34.28
C ASN A 543 -6.82 16.37 -35.22
N LEU A 544 -6.31 15.17 -34.92
CA LEU A 544 -5.13 14.59 -35.52
C LEU A 544 -5.26 14.40 -37.04
N PHE A 545 -6.41 13.89 -37.49
CA PHE A 545 -6.67 13.56 -38.91
C PHE A 545 -7.54 14.59 -39.63
N ASN A 546 -7.80 15.74 -39.03
CA ASN A 546 -8.55 16.79 -39.65
C ASN A 546 -7.80 17.32 -40.90
N VAL A 547 -8.52 17.45 -41.99
CA VAL A 547 -7.99 17.89 -43.29
C VAL A 547 -8.87 18.98 -43.90
N ARG A 548 -8.25 19.87 -44.65
CA ARG A 548 -8.92 20.82 -45.54
C ARG A 548 -8.69 20.37 -46.97
N LEU A 549 -9.46 20.91 -47.89
CA LEU A 549 -9.28 20.62 -49.31
C LEU A 549 -7.83 20.80 -49.74
N HIS A 550 -7.24 21.96 -49.46
CA HIS A 550 -5.86 22.31 -49.84
C HIS A 550 -4.77 21.51 -49.12
N ASP A 551 -5.10 20.84 -48.05
CA ASP A 551 -4.16 19.94 -47.30
C ASP A 551 -4.03 18.56 -47.98
N ARG A 552 -4.98 18.18 -48.85
CA ARG A 552 -5.02 16.89 -49.55
C ARG A 552 -4.58 16.98 -51.00
N LEU A 553 -5.05 18.01 -51.66
CA LEU A 553 -4.97 18.07 -53.15
C LEU A 553 -3.87 18.99 -53.62
N GLY A 554 -3.37 19.91 -52.77
CA GLY A 554 -2.65 21.07 -53.23
C GLY A 554 -3.56 21.88 -54.13
N GLU A 555 -3.25 23.13 -54.48
CA GLU A 555 -3.96 23.76 -55.57
C GLU A 555 -3.40 23.29 -56.91
N THR A 556 -4.01 22.31 -57.51
CA THR A 556 -3.59 21.79 -58.78
C THR A 556 -4.24 22.57 -59.91
N GLN A 557 -3.44 23.18 -60.72
CA GLN A 557 -3.85 23.45 -62.10
C GLN A 557 -3.90 22.10 -62.82
N TYR A 558 -5.06 21.57 -62.96
CA TYR A 558 -5.26 20.41 -63.80
C TYR A 558 -5.81 20.87 -65.13
N THR A 559 -5.04 20.75 -66.20
CA THR A 559 -5.47 20.75 -67.58
C THR A 559 -5.39 19.30 -68.01
N ASP A 560 -6.35 18.49 -67.66
CA ASP A 560 -6.55 17.28 -68.45
C ASP A 560 -7.68 17.58 -69.43
N VAL A 561 -7.24 17.73 -70.60
CA VAL A 561 -8.13 17.87 -71.76
C VAL A 561 -8.56 16.49 -72.19
N LEU A 562 -9.76 16.06 -71.78
CA LEU A 562 -10.60 15.19 -72.56
C LEU A 562 -10.08 13.82 -72.95
N THR A 563 -10.23 12.85 -72.14
CA THR A 563 -10.33 11.46 -72.60
C THR A 563 -11.53 10.69 -72.08
N GLY A 564 -12.44 11.22 -71.40
CA GLY A 564 -13.68 10.52 -71.00
C GLY A 564 -13.50 9.15 -70.32
N GLU A 565 -12.32 8.71 -69.96
CA GLU A 565 -12.02 7.43 -69.28
C GLU A 565 -11.92 7.57 -67.77
N ARG A 566 -12.72 6.77 -67.10
CA ARG A 566 -12.63 6.62 -65.59
C ARG A 566 -11.35 5.85 -65.21
N LYS A 567 -10.33 6.52 -64.70
CA LYS A 567 -9.11 5.91 -64.17
C LYS A 567 -8.88 6.42 -62.78
N VAL A 568 -8.19 5.61 -61.92
CA VAL A 568 -7.60 6.11 -60.66
C VAL A 568 -6.62 7.21 -61.01
N THR A 569 -6.97 8.46 -60.69
CA THR A 569 -6.35 9.60 -61.31
C THR A 569 -5.24 10.25 -60.49
N SER A 570 -5.21 10.02 -59.20
CA SER A 570 -4.17 10.61 -58.35
C SER A 570 -3.97 9.87 -57.03
N LEU A 571 -2.75 9.92 -56.57
CA LEU A 571 -2.37 9.49 -55.20
C LEU A 571 -1.71 10.67 -54.52
N TRP A 572 -2.14 10.96 -53.30
CA TRP A 572 -1.53 12.00 -52.46
C TRP A 572 -1.03 11.44 -51.17
N LEU A 573 0.05 11.99 -50.63
CA LEU A 573 0.65 11.71 -49.33
C LEU A 573 0.91 13.02 -48.62
N ARG A 574 0.47 13.14 -47.38
CA ARG A 574 0.83 14.25 -46.49
C ARG A 574 1.51 13.80 -45.22
N ASN A 575 2.49 14.58 -44.78
CA ASN A 575 3.17 14.44 -43.49
C ASN A 575 2.97 15.71 -42.69
N VAL A 576 2.56 15.61 -41.46
CA VAL A 576 2.37 16.74 -40.53
C VAL A 576 3.15 16.48 -39.26
N ALA A 577 3.93 17.43 -38.82
CA ALA A 577 4.55 17.47 -37.51
C ALA A 577 4.11 18.74 -36.79
N GLY A 578 3.82 18.64 -35.52
CA GLY A 578 3.37 19.80 -34.74
C GLY A 578 3.68 19.71 -33.28
N HIS A 579 3.71 20.88 -32.63
CA HIS A 579 3.85 21.05 -31.21
C HIS A 579 2.79 21.99 -30.67
N SER A 580 2.10 21.58 -29.60
CA SER A 580 1.09 22.41 -28.96
C SER A 580 1.32 22.54 -27.47
N THR A 581 0.84 23.63 -26.90
CA THR A 581 0.78 23.87 -25.46
C THR A 581 -0.64 24.25 -25.09
N VAL A 582 -1.16 23.62 -24.04
CA VAL A 582 -2.52 23.85 -23.53
C VAL A 582 -2.56 23.80 -22.01
N LYS A 583 -3.46 24.55 -21.40
CA LYS A 583 -3.76 24.50 -19.97
C LYS A 583 -5.08 23.79 -19.70
N SER A 584 -5.20 23.16 -18.55
CA SER A 584 -6.43 22.52 -18.05
C SER A 584 -6.48 22.55 -16.52
N GLY A 585 -7.58 22.05 -15.92
CA GLY A 585 -7.74 22.01 -14.45
C GLY A 585 -7.56 23.39 -13.82
N ASP A 586 -8.43 24.34 -14.22
CA ASP A 586 -8.40 25.75 -13.78
C ASP A 586 -7.03 26.43 -13.91
N GLY A 587 -6.23 25.98 -14.87
CA GLY A 587 -4.91 26.51 -15.16
C GLY A 587 -3.76 25.86 -14.40
N GLN A 588 -4.01 24.94 -13.48
CA GLN A 588 -2.95 24.28 -12.72
C GLN A 588 -2.11 23.33 -13.57
N LEU A 589 -2.70 22.75 -14.61
CA LEU A 589 -2.06 21.79 -15.48
C LEU A 589 -1.60 22.44 -16.78
N LYS A 590 -0.33 22.24 -17.14
CA LYS A 590 0.23 22.64 -18.42
C LYS A 590 0.67 21.40 -19.18
N THR A 591 0.11 21.22 -20.39
CA THR A 591 0.45 20.10 -21.28
C THR A 591 1.17 20.62 -22.50
N GLY A 592 2.36 20.09 -22.78
CA GLY A 592 3.07 20.25 -24.05
C GLY A 592 3.00 18.96 -24.84
N THR A 593 2.62 19.02 -26.13
CA THR A 593 2.33 17.84 -26.94
C THR A 593 3.05 17.92 -28.28
N ASN A 594 3.74 16.86 -28.66
CA ASN A 594 4.25 16.64 -30.00
C ASN A 594 3.35 15.65 -30.72
N ARG A 595 3.11 15.89 -32.02
CA ARG A 595 2.37 14.99 -32.88
C ARG A 595 3.04 14.80 -34.23
N TYR A 596 2.84 13.63 -34.79
CA TYR A 596 3.25 13.29 -36.15
C TYR A 596 2.14 12.53 -36.83
N VAL A 597 1.83 12.91 -38.09
CA VAL A 597 0.74 12.32 -38.87
C VAL A 597 1.23 12.02 -40.29
N VAL A 598 0.91 10.84 -40.77
CA VAL A 598 1.02 10.47 -42.17
C VAL A 598 -0.36 10.11 -42.66
N GLN A 599 -0.81 10.74 -43.72
CA GLN A 599 -2.04 10.34 -44.40
C GLN A 599 -1.78 10.15 -45.90
N LEU A 600 -2.38 9.09 -46.43
CA LEU A 600 -2.35 8.69 -47.82
C LEU A 600 -3.78 8.64 -48.33
N GLY A 601 -4.00 9.10 -49.55
CA GLY A 601 -5.30 8.96 -50.22
C GLY A 601 -5.20 9.16 -51.74
N GLY A 602 -6.30 8.99 -52.38
CA GLY A 602 -6.36 9.17 -53.85
C GLY A 602 -7.78 9.18 -54.38
N ASP A 603 -7.95 9.82 -55.56
CA ASP A 603 -9.22 9.86 -56.22
C ASP A 603 -9.50 8.50 -56.88
N ILE A 604 -10.67 7.94 -56.63
CA ILE A 604 -11.17 6.72 -57.28
C ILE A 604 -12.08 6.99 -58.44
N ALA A 605 -12.67 8.19 -58.46
CA ALA A 605 -13.52 8.65 -59.57
C ALA A 605 -13.38 10.17 -59.72
N GLN A 606 -13.39 10.60 -60.97
CA GLN A 606 -13.40 12.01 -61.37
C GLN A 606 -14.23 12.18 -62.62
N TRP A 607 -15.06 13.24 -62.73
CA TRP A 607 -15.86 13.55 -63.86
C TRP A 607 -16.20 15.03 -63.98
N SER A 608 -16.70 15.46 -65.11
CA SER A 608 -17.19 16.81 -65.44
C SER A 608 -18.50 16.70 -66.17
N ASP A 609 -19.42 17.68 -66.02
CA ASP A 609 -20.69 17.72 -66.64
C ASP A 609 -20.69 18.74 -67.88
N ASP A 610 -19.80 19.77 -67.72
CA ASP A 610 -19.79 20.93 -68.67
C ASP A 610 -18.40 21.32 -69.18
N ASP A 611 -17.38 20.45 -68.91
CA ASP A 611 -15.95 20.68 -69.20
C ASP A 611 -15.31 21.83 -68.40
N LEU A 612 -16.09 22.53 -67.57
CA LEU A 612 -15.61 23.60 -66.70
C LEU A 612 -15.59 23.14 -65.26
N ASN A 613 -16.62 22.42 -64.82
CA ASN A 613 -16.72 21.89 -63.44
C ASN A 613 -15.94 20.58 -63.27
N ARG A 614 -15.71 20.21 -62.03
CA ARG A 614 -15.02 18.96 -61.70
C ARG A 614 -15.53 18.37 -60.40
N TYR A 615 -15.85 17.07 -60.43
CA TYR A 615 -16.20 16.27 -59.27
C TYR A 615 -15.10 15.26 -58.98
N HIS A 616 -14.76 15.09 -57.70
CA HIS A 616 -13.81 14.10 -57.24
C HIS A 616 -14.45 13.26 -56.12
N ILE A 617 -14.21 11.98 -56.11
CA ILE A 617 -14.49 11.07 -55.01
C ILE A 617 -13.23 10.26 -54.75
N GLY A 618 -12.81 10.15 -53.50
CA GLY A 618 -11.60 9.44 -53.13
C GLY A 618 -11.67 8.77 -51.80
N LEU A 619 -10.64 7.95 -51.53
CA LEU A 619 -10.41 7.25 -50.27
C LEU A 619 -9.19 7.83 -49.60
N MET A 620 -9.15 7.71 -48.28
CA MET A 620 -7.98 8.13 -47.49
C MET A 620 -7.80 7.25 -46.24
N ALA A 621 -6.56 7.07 -45.83
CA ALA A 621 -6.16 6.40 -44.62
C ALA A 621 -5.03 7.15 -43.93
N GLY A 622 -4.92 7.03 -42.65
CA GLY A 622 -3.91 7.73 -41.87
C GLY A 622 -3.37 6.95 -40.70
N TYR A 623 -2.14 7.27 -40.33
CA TYR A 623 -1.52 6.91 -39.10
C TYR A 623 -1.00 8.17 -38.41
N GLY A 624 -1.15 8.24 -37.12
CA GLY A 624 -0.58 9.33 -36.33
C GLY A 624 -0.18 8.92 -34.92
N ARG A 625 0.79 9.65 -34.38
CA ARG A 625 1.28 9.47 -33.03
C ARG A 625 1.24 10.79 -32.28
N ILE A 626 0.83 10.70 -31.02
CA ILE A 626 0.74 11.79 -30.07
C ILE A 626 1.66 11.44 -28.90
N SER A 627 2.45 12.41 -28.43
CA SER A 627 3.24 12.27 -27.20
C SER A 627 3.19 13.60 -26.45
N GLY A 628 2.53 13.57 -25.30
CA GLY A 628 2.29 14.71 -24.43
C GLY A 628 2.94 14.56 -23.08
N LYS A 629 3.25 15.70 -22.46
CA LYS A 629 3.71 15.78 -21.08
C LYS A 629 2.93 16.87 -20.37
N THR A 630 2.19 16.45 -19.34
CA THR A 630 1.46 17.35 -18.42
C THR A 630 2.28 17.55 -17.17
N THR A 631 2.33 18.80 -16.71
CA THR A 631 2.96 19.15 -15.42
C THR A 631 1.98 19.98 -14.63
N ASN A 632 1.72 19.60 -13.38
CA ASN A 632 1.04 20.45 -12.42
C ASN A 632 2.03 21.51 -11.94
N HIS A 633 1.72 22.81 -12.09
CA HIS A 633 2.66 23.87 -11.73
C HIS A 633 2.77 24.11 -10.22
N VAL A 634 1.79 23.63 -9.44
CA VAL A 634 1.77 23.70 -7.98
C VAL A 634 2.68 22.63 -7.37
N THR A 635 2.39 21.36 -7.67
CA THR A 635 3.05 20.21 -7.05
C THR A 635 4.30 19.73 -7.78
N LYS A 636 4.51 20.21 -9.02
CA LYS A 636 5.56 19.77 -9.94
C LYS A 636 5.46 18.30 -10.38
N THR A 637 4.40 17.59 -9.98
CA THR A 637 4.09 16.24 -10.45
C THR A 637 3.78 16.25 -11.95
N ARG A 638 4.02 15.13 -12.61
CA ARG A 638 3.96 15.01 -14.06
C ARG A 638 3.19 13.77 -14.48
N ALA A 639 2.62 13.84 -15.68
CA ALA A 639 2.09 12.68 -16.36
C ALA A 639 2.50 12.73 -17.83
N LYS A 640 2.84 11.59 -18.43
CA LYS A 640 3.00 11.41 -19.87
C LYS A 640 1.71 10.87 -20.45
N SER A 641 1.39 11.33 -21.66
CA SER A 641 0.23 10.88 -22.40
C SER A 641 0.65 10.55 -23.83
N ASP A 642 0.53 9.29 -24.20
CA ASP A 642 0.86 8.83 -25.56
C ASP A 642 -0.38 8.23 -26.21
N ALA A 643 -0.52 8.40 -27.53
CA ALA A 643 -1.53 7.72 -28.33
C ALA A 643 -1.01 7.38 -29.72
N ASP A 644 -1.33 6.16 -30.16
CA ASP A 644 -1.15 5.72 -31.55
C ASP A 644 -2.52 5.62 -32.19
N GLY A 645 -2.73 6.34 -33.32
CA GLY A 645 -4.01 6.47 -33.99
C GLY A 645 -3.98 6.07 -35.45
N TYR A 646 -5.10 5.58 -35.91
CA TYR A 646 -5.34 5.22 -37.30
C TYR A 646 -6.64 5.86 -37.78
N SER A 647 -6.75 6.13 -39.09
CA SER A 647 -7.98 6.60 -39.68
C SER A 647 -8.22 5.96 -41.04
N ALA A 648 -9.49 5.79 -41.41
CA ALA A 648 -9.92 5.42 -42.72
C ALA A 648 -11.17 6.24 -43.13
N GLY A 649 -11.23 6.73 -44.35
CA GLY A 649 -12.33 7.61 -44.73
C GLY A 649 -12.50 7.78 -46.23
N ILE A 650 -13.56 8.49 -46.58
CA ILE A 650 -13.91 8.87 -47.94
C ILE A 650 -14.05 10.39 -48.01
N TYR A 651 -13.78 10.94 -49.16
CA TYR A 651 -14.01 12.35 -49.43
C TYR A 651 -14.66 12.58 -50.80
N GLY A 652 -15.32 13.74 -50.96
CA GLY A 652 -15.84 14.22 -52.20
C GLY A 652 -15.60 15.71 -52.34
N THR A 653 -15.24 16.17 -53.56
CA THR A 653 -14.93 17.55 -53.88
C THR A 653 -15.62 17.96 -55.15
N TYR A 654 -16.15 19.18 -55.19
CA TYR A 654 -16.71 19.84 -56.35
C TYR A 654 -16.01 21.17 -56.58
N TYR A 655 -15.61 21.42 -57.83
CA TYR A 655 -15.16 22.71 -58.30
C TYR A 655 -16.09 23.21 -59.41
N ALA A 656 -16.54 24.46 -59.34
CA ALA A 656 -17.42 25.08 -60.39
C ALA A 656 -16.68 25.47 -61.66
N ASN A 657 -15.43 25.92 -61.55
CA ASN A 657 -14.57 26.25 -62.66
C ASN A 657 -13.11 25.87 -62.32
N GLU A 658 -12.71 24.71 -62.79
CA GLU A 658 -11.37 24.23 -62.59
C GLU A 658 -10.36 24.83 -63.59
N ALA A 659 -10.77 25.18 -64.75
CA ALA A 659 -9.88 25.70 -65.82
C ALA A 659 -9.26 27.06 -65.42
N ASP A 660 -10.08 28.02 -64.97
CA ASP A 660 -9.63 29.36 -64.55
C ASP A 660 -9.29 29.52 -63.06
N LYS A 661 -9.52 28.49 -62.25
CA LYS A 661 -9.36 28.51 -60.78
C LYS A 661 -10.22 29.53 -60.05
N THR A 662 -11.34 29.97 -60.66
CA THR A 662 -12.31 30.90 -60.13
C THR A 662 -13.58 30.18 -59.73
N GLY A 663 -14.40 30.81 -58.89
CA GLY A 663 -15.71 30.29 -58.56
C GLY A 663 -15.76 29.46 -57.28
N LEU A 664 -16.88 28.77 -57.13
CA LEU A 664 -17.21 28.00 -55.97
C LEU A 664 -16.48 26.67 -55.95
N TYR A 665 -15.96 26.27 -54.78
CA TYR A 665 -15.68 24.88 -54.47
C TYR A 665 -16.47 24.42 -53.23
N VAL A 666 -16.79 23.12 -53.20
CA VAL A 666 -17.37 22.45 -52.01
C VAL A 666 -16.62 21.16 -51.80
N ASP A 667 -16.24 20.91 -50.54
CA ASP A 667 -15.52 19.73 -50.13
C ASP A 667 -16.15 19.10 -48.89
N GLY A 668 -16.19 17.79 -48.86
CA GLY A 668 -16.67 17.07 -47.69
C GLY A 668 -15.97 15.74 -47.51
N TRP A 669 -15.84 15.33 -46.27
CA TRP A 669 -15.25 14.03 -45.94
C TRP A 669 -15.85 13.46 -44.69
N VAL A 670 -15.74 12.13 -44.55
CA VAL A 670 -16.03 11.38 -43.34
C VAL A 670 -14.94 10.36 -43.09
N GLN A 671 -14.49 10.25 -41.84
CA GLN A 671 -13.45 9.33 -41.40
C GLN A 671 -13.89 8.62 -40.14
N TYR A 672 -13.56 7.35 -40.04
CA TYR A 672 -13.57 6.62 -38.76
C TYR A 672 -12.14 6.59 -38.25
N ASN A 673 -11.98 6.91 -36.95
CA ASN A 673 -10.69 7.00 -36.26
C ASN A 673 -10.68 6.11 -35.05
N TRP A 674 -9.53 5.46 -34.75
CA TRP A 674 -9.35 4.64 -33.59
C TRP A 674 -7.94 4.81 -33.04
N PHE A 675 -7.84 4.83 -31.69
CA PHE A 675 -6.61 5.14 -30.97
C PHE A 675 -6.39 4.17 -29.82
N LYS A 676 -5.12 3.84 -29.58
CA LYS A 676 -4.63 3.17 -28.38
C LYS A 676 -3.91 4.21 -27.54
N ASN A 677 -4.46 4.47 -26.36
CA ASN A 677 -4.00 5.52 -25.46
C ASN A 677 -3.26 4.94 -24.27
N ARG A 678 -2.31 5.71 -23.74
CA ARG A 678 -1.55 5.43 -22.52
C ARG A 678 -1.40 6.69 -21.70
N ILE A 679 -1.50 6.53 -20.37
CA ILE A 679 -1.19 7.56 -19.39
C ILE A 679 -0.20 6.96 -18.38
N ASP A 680 0.91 7.65 -18.15
CA ASP A 680 1.96 7.26 -17.23
C ASP A 680 2.23 8.42 -16.27
N GLY A 681 1.67 8.35 -15.05
CA GLY A 681 1.80 9.35 -14.00
C GLY A 681 2.99 9.07 -13.09
N ASP A 682 3.68 10.11 -12.64
CA ASP A 682 4.78 9.99 -11.69
C ASP A 682 4.35 9.17 -10.47
N GLY A 683 5.03 8.04 -10.20
CA GLY A 683 4.77 7.18 -9.05
C GLY A 683 3.46 6.37 -9.11
N LEU A 684 2.79 6.31 -10.26
CA LEU A 684 1.55 5.55 -10.46
C LEU A 684 1.73 4.48 -11.53
N PRO A 685 0.91 3.42 -11.53
CA PRO A 685 0.90 2.43 -12.60
C PRO A 685 0.46 3.05 -13.94
N GLU A 686 1.05 2.57 -15.06
CA GLU A 686 0.61 2.94 -16.41
C GLU A 686 -0.83 2.49 -16.67
N GLU A 687 -1.67 3.41 -17.17
CA GLU A 687 -3.05 3.16 -17.57
C GLU A 687 -3.17 3.08 -19.10
N LYS A 688 -4.02 2.15 -19.59
CA LYS A 688 -4.27 1.92 -21.02
C LYS A 688 -5.75 1.89 -21.31
N TYR A 689 -6.15 2.60 -22.36
CA TYR A 689 -7.54 2.66 -22.79
C TYR A 689 -7.63 2.93 -24.28
N ASN A 690 -8.83 2.78 -24.88
CA ASN A 690 -9.05 3.07 -26.27
C ASN A 690 -9.92 4.32 -26.45
N SER A 691 -9.85 4.89 -27.64
CA SER A 691 -10.81 5.90 -28.09
C SER A 691 -11.06 5.72 -29.58
N ASP A 692 -12.30 5.91 -30.00
CA ASP A 692 -12.69 5.80 -31.39
C ASP A 692 -13.89 6.66 -31.72
N GLY A 693 -14.13 6.86 -32.98
CA GLY A 693 -15.32 7.57 -33.45
C GLY A 693 -15.22 8.14 -34.84
N ILE A 694 -16.33 8.74 -35.26
CA ILE A 694 -16.48 9.34 -36.59
C ILE A 694 -16.15 10.82 -36.48
N THR A 695 -15.32 11.31 -37.41
CA THR A 695 -15.16 12.73 -37.70
C THR A 695 -15.67 13.01 -39.13
N LEU A 696 -16.33 14.13 -39.33
CA LEU A 696 -16.82 14.53 -40.63
C LEU A 696 -16.69 16.06 -40.78
N SER A 697 -16.52 16.50 -42.02
CA SER A 697 -16.36 17.92 -42.37
C SER A 697 -17.07 18.28 -43.66
N ALA A 698 -17.54 19.50 -43.69
CA ALA A 698 -17.97 20.19 -44.91
C ALA A 698 -17.26 21.54 -45.00
N GLU A 699 -16.68 21.83 -46.16
CA GLU A 699 -15.97 23.09 -46.47
C GLU A 699 -16.49 23.68 -47.76
N ALA A 700 -16.65 24.99 -47.80
CA ALA A 700 -16.95 25.71 -49.05
C ALA A 700 -16.15 27.02 -49.10
N GLY A 701 -15.75 27.39 -50.27
CA GLY A 701 -15.07 28.64 -50.52
C GLY A 701 -15.26 29.13 -51.94
N TYR A 702 -14.95 30.39 -52.18
CA TYR A 702 -15.08 31.04 -53.49
C TYR A 702 -13.80 31.80 -53.83
N SER A 703 -13.20 31.49 -54.98
CA SER A 703 -11.98 32.13 -55.50
C SER A 703 -12.28 33.27 -56.40
N PHE A 704 -11.89 34.47 -56.03
CA PHE A 704 -12.00 35.68 -56.84
C PHE A 704 -10.62 36.01 -57.37
N LEU A 705 -10.51 36.23 -58.68
CA LEU A 705 -9.35 36.83 -59.31
C LEU A 705 -9.32 38.33 -59.00
N ILE A 706 -8.23 38.77 -58.29
CA ILE A 706 -8.08 40.17 -57.90
C ILE A 706 -7.27 40.97 -58.96
N ASN A 707 -6.22 40.36 -59.47
CA ASN A 707 -5.28 41.00 -60.32
C ASN A 707 -4.62 40.00 -61.28
N GLU A 708 -4.40 40.38 -62.51
CA GLU A 708 -3.61 39.67 -63.54
C GLU A 708 -2.59 40.64 -64.12
N THR A 709 -1.33 40.28 -64.09
CA THR A 709 -0.24 41.05 -64.66
C THR A 709 0.57 40.19 -65.60
N GLN A 710 0.87 40.74 -66.79
CA GLN A 710 1.84 40.15 -67.70
C GLN A 710 3.20 40.82 -67.54
N GLY A 711 4.21 40.01 -67.20
CA GLY A 711 5.59 40.51 -67.17
C GLY A 711 6.10 40.90 -68.61
N SER A 712 7.07 41.77 -68.63
CA SER A 712 7.74 42.15 -69.90
C SER A 712 8.45 40.97 -70.59
N ASP A 713 8.66 39.93 -69.89
CA ASP A 713 9.20 38.60 -70.28
C ASP A 713 8.11 37.64 -70.79
N GLY A 714 6.83 38.05 -70.82
CA GLY A 714 5.66 37.21 -71.16
C GLY A 714 5.18 36.25 -70.12
N SER A 715 5.72 36.35 -68.85
CA SER A 715 5.21 35.63 -67.68
C SER A 715 3.82 36.19 -67.33
N THR A 716 2.93 35.29 -66.81
CA THR A 716 1.61 35.71 -66.31
C THR A 716 1.57 35.46 -64.81
N ASN A 717 1.22 36.48 -64.08
CA ASN A 717 1.01 36.38 -62.59
C ASN A 717 -0.43 36.76 -62.28
N ARG A 718 -1.13 35.82 -61.59
CA ARG A 718 -2.52 36.01 -61.21
C ARG A 718 -2.56 36.02 -59.65
N TRP A 719 -3.33 36.90 -59.08
CA TRP A 719 -3.55 36.98 -57.62
C TRP A 719 -5.02 36.74 -57.32
N PHE A 720 -5.26 35.89 -56.32
CA PHE A 720 -6.59 35.49 -55.91
C PHE A 720 -6.81 35.77 -54.43
N ILE A 721 -8.07 36.01 -54.07
CA ILE A 721 -8.59 36.02 -52.72
C ILE A 721 -9.69 34.98 -52.60
N GLN A 722 -9.65 34.18 -51.54
CA GLN A 722 -10.55 33.05 -51.34
C GLN A 722 -11.12 33.07 -49.92
N PRO A 723 -12.28 33.71 -49.67
CA PRO A 723 -13.05 33.49 -48.47
C PRO A 723 -13.54 32.05 -48.42
N LYS A 724 -13.51 31.44 -47.22
CA LYS A 724 -13.92 30.05 -47.00
C LYS A 724 -14.49 29.82 -45.63
N ALA A 725 -15.34 28.80 -45.54
CA ALA A 725 -15.94 28.34 -44.29
C ALA A 725 -15.88 26.81 -44.23
N GLN A 726 -15.55 26.28 -43.07
CA GLN A 726 -15.51 24.85 -42.78
C GLN A 726 -16.23 24.55 -41.48
N VAL A 727 -17.01 23.48 -41.44
CA VAL A 727 -17.62 22.93 -40.21
C VAL A 727 -17.17 21.51 -40.10
N THR A 728 -16.61 21.17 -38.95
CA THR A 728 -16.09 19.82 -38.62
C THR A 728 -16.77 19.29 -37.35
N TYR A 729 -17.43 18.15 -37.47
CA TYR A 729 -17.92 17.39 -36.35
C TYR A 729 -16.80 16.46 -35.82
N MET A 730 -16.47 16.59 -34.56
CA MET A 730 -15.43 15.83 -33.83
C MET A 730 -16.09 14.82 -32.91
N GLY A 731 -16.23 13.59 -33.38
CA GLY A 731 -17.02 12.55 -32.69
C GLY A 731 -16.19 11.42 -32.11
N VAL A 732 -14.86 11.56 -32.02
CA VAL A 732 -14.02 10.58 -31.29
C VAL A 732 -14.32 10.67 -29.82
N LYS A 733 -14.60 9.52 -29.21
CA LYS A 733 -14.92 9.35 -27.80
C LYS A 733 -13.89 8.47 -27.10
N MET A 734 -13.70 8.70 -25.82
CA MET A 734 -12.85 7.89 -24.96
C MET A 734 -13.69 6.80 -24.31
N ASP A 735 -13.18 5.56 -24.27
CA ASP A 735 -13.77 4.50 -23.46
C ASP A 735 -13.73 4.89 -21.99
N THR A 736 -14.87 4.79 -21.31
CA THR A 736 -14.88 4.91 -19.85
C THR A 736 -14.14 3.73 -19.25
N HIS A 737 -13.18 3.98 -18.37
CA HIS A 737 -12.43 2.92 -17.71
C HIS A 737 -12.19 3.25 -16.24
N THR A 738 -11.76 2.24 -15.47
CA THR A 738 -11.36 2.39 -14.09
C THR A 738 -9.86 2.19 -13.99
N GLU A 739 -9.15 3.17 -13.47
CA GLU A 739 -7.72 3.08 -13.17
C GLU A 739 -7.45 2.02 -12.09
N ARG A 740 -6.21 1.55 -12.01
CA ARG A 740 -5.80 0.55 -10.99
C ARG A 740 -5.98 1.04 -9.55
N ASN A 741 -5.97 2.34 -9.33
CA ASN A 741 -6.24 2.96 -8.04
C ASN A 741 -7.75 3.09 -7.71
N GLY A 742 -8.65 2.57 -8.56
CA GLY A 742 -10.10 2.62 -8.41
C GLY A 742 -10.78 3.87 -8.99
N THR A 743 -10.04 4.84 -9.53
CA THR A 743 -10.63 6.05 -10.12
C THR A 743 -11.31 5.74 -11.43
N ARG A 744 -12.60 6.04 -11.55
CA ARG A 744 -13.36 5.93 -12.79
C ARG A 744 -13.16 7.19 -13.65
N VAL A 745 -12.66 7.01 -14.85
CA VAL A 745 -12.38 8.10 -15.81
C VAL A 745 -13.35 8.03 -16.97
N SER A 746 -13.98 9.16 -17.29
CA SER A 746 -14.87 9.32 -18.45
C SER A 746 -14.66 10.67 -19.11
N ALA A 747 -14.92 10.76 -20.41
CA ALA A 747 -14.83 12.01 -21.16
C ALA A 747 -15.99 12.95 -20.88
N THR A 748 -15.72 14.26 -21.02
CA THR A 748 -16.74 15.31 -21.08
C THR A 748 -16.48 16.23 -22.26
N GLY A 749 -17.52 16.90 -22.75
CA GLY A 749 -17.38 17.79 -23.93
C GLY A 749 -17.29 17.08 -25.27
N GLU A 750 -17.67 15.81 -25.34
CA GLU A 750 -17.67 15.00 -26.58
C GLU A 750 -18.66 15.55 -27.63
N GLY A 751 -18.43 15.22 -28.90
CA GLY A 751 -19.25 15.66 -30.02
C GLY A 751 -19.13 17.18 -30.28
N ASN A 752 -17.88 17.69 -30.22
CA ASN A 752 -17.59 19.09 -30.52
C ASN A 752 -17.83 19.40 -32.00
N ILE A 753 -18.41 20.56 -32.28
CA ILE A 753 -18.49 21.12 -33.64
C ILE A 753 -17.49 22.27 -33.69
N GLN A 754 -16.51 22.17 -34.60
CA GLN A 754 -15.56 23.23 -34.86
C GLN A 754 -16.00 23.96 -36.15
N THR A 755 -16.22 25.27 -36.03
CA THR A 755 -16.42 26.18 -37.18
C THR A 755 -15.11 26.91 -37.45
N ARG A 756 -14.71 26.93 -38.72
CA ARG A 756 -13.57 27.70 -39.24
C ARG A 756 -14.05 28.69 -40.26
N LEU A 757 -13.73 29.95 -40.09
CA LEU A 757 -13.93 31.02 -41.10
C LEU A 757 -12.57 31.59 -41.45
N GLY A 758 -12.29 31.70 -42.75
CA GLY A 758 -10.97 32.13 -43.18
C GLY A 758 -10.94 32.82 -44.53
N VAL A 759 -9.82 33.45 -44.74
CA VAL A 759 -9.49 34.07 -46.02
C VAL A 759 -8.09 33.66 -46.43
N LYS A 760 -7.93 33.11 -47.62
CA LYS A 760 -6.66 32.76 -48.26
C LYS A 760 -6.36 33.76 -49.37
N VAL A 761 -5.16 34.30 -49.40
CA VAL A 761 -4.62 35.06 -50.53
C VAL A 761 -3.50 34.23 -51.15
N TYR A 762 -3.53 34.04 -52.45
CA TYR A 762 -2.53 33.28 -53.14
C TYR A 762 -2.17 33.87 -54.48
N GLY A 763 -0.93 33.68 -54.89
CA GLY A 763 -0.44 34.12 -56.20
C GLY A 763 -0.12 32.93 -57.08
N LEU A 764 -0.55 32.96 -58.32
CA LEU A 764 -0.22 31.97 -59.34
C LEU A 764 0.76 32.59 -60.33
N GLY A 765 2.02 32.11 -60.25
CA GLY A 765 3.08 32.61 -61.15
C GLY A 765 3.59 31.50 -62.06
N GLN A 766 3.78 31.84 -63.35
CA GLN A 766 4.41 30.99 -64.35
C GLN A 766 5.50 31.77 -65.04
N ALA A 767 6.75 31.35 -64.96
CA ALA A 767 7.89 31.90 -65.65
C ALA A 767 7.87 31.39 -67.14
N LEU A 768 8.38 32.18 -68.10
CA LEU A 768 8.43 31.81 -69.49
C LEU A 768 9.13 30.47 -69.76
N GLN A 769 10.21 30.18 -69.04
CA GLN A 769 10.99 28.94 -69.18
C GLN A 769 10.25 27.73 -68.62
N ASP A 770 9.20 27.93 -67.80
CA ASP A 770 8.35 26.90 -67.27
C ASP A 770 7.05 26.65 -68.03
N LYS A 771 6.76 27.49 -69.02
CA LYS A 771 5.53 27.43 -69.81
C LYS A 771 5.39 26.12 -70.57
N ASP A 772 6.47 25.63 -71.13
CA ASP A 772 6.50 24.37 -71.90
C ASP A 772 6.48 23.12 -71.05
N ASN A 773 6.76 23.28 -69.73
CA ASN A 773 6.83 22.20 -68.79
C ASN A 773 5.66 22.18 -67.76
N ASP A 774 4.67 23.09 -67.94
CA ASP A 774 3.51 23.25 -67.08
C ASP A 774 3.88 23.43 -65.58
N ARG A 775 5.02 24.04 -65.29
CA ARG A 775 5.48 24.31 -63.92
C ARG A 775 4.85 25.59 -63.40
N HIS A 776 4.26 25.49 -62.19
CA HIS A 776 3.67 26.63 -61.46
C HIS A 776 4.06 26.61 -60.02
N PHE A 777 4.27 27.81 -59.45
CA PHE A 777 4.50 27.99 -58.01
C PHE A 777 3.45 28.96 -57.50
N GLN A 778 2.87 28.57 -56.37
CA GLN A 778 1.75 29.26 -55.75
C GLN A 778 2.06 29.55 -54.29
N PRO A 779 2.71 30.68 -53.95
CA PRO A 779 2.79 31.14 -52.58
C PRO A 779 1.41 31.57 -52.07
N PHE A 780 1.16 31.30 -50.78
CA PHE A 780 -0.08 31.69 -50.14
C PHE A 780 0.08 32.13 -48.71
N ALA A 781 -0.84 32.96 -48.25
CA ALA A 781 -1.05 33.29 -46.85
C ALA A 781 -2.54 33.17 -46.53
N GLU A 782 -2.84 32.67 -45.36
CA GLU A 782 -4.18 32.41 -44.90
C GLU A 782 -4.36 32.83 -43.45
N ILE A 783 -5.48 33.47 -43.13
CA ILE A 783 -5.87 33.80 -41.78
C ILE A 783 -7.20 33.13 -41.52
N ASN A 784 -7.33 32.45 -40.38
CA ASN A 784 -8.56 31.77 -39.99
C ASN A 784 -8.93 32.13 -38.54
N TRP A 785 -10.22 32.13 -38.27
CA TRP A 785 -10.81 32.07 -36.97
C TRP A 785 -11.51 30.71 -36.80
N LEU A 786 -11.19 30.01 -35.68
CA LEU A 786 -11.78 28.73 -35.32
C LEU A 786 -12.60 28.90 -34.06
N ASN A 787 -13.79 28.32 -34.01
CA ASN A 787 -14.63 28.29 -32.84
C ASN A 787 -15.03 26.85 -32.50
N ASN A 788 -14.80 26.43 -31.27
CA ASN A 788 -15.22 25.12 -30.77
C ASN A 788 -16.49 25.27 -29.91
N SER A 789 -17.55 24.53 -30.28
CA SER A 789 -18.84 24.57 -29.58
C SER A 789 -18.73 24.04 -28.17
N LYS A 790 -17.81 23.09 -27.92
CA LYS A 790 -17.56 22.47 -26.64
C LYS A 790 -16.06 22.45 -26.32
N MET A 791 -15.73 22.47 -25.02
CA MET A 791 -14.38 22.30 -24.52
C MET A 791 -14.17 20.85 -24.12
N THR A 792 -13.02 20.29 -24.46
CA THR A 792 -12.66 18.92 -24.07
C THR A 792 -12.36 18.87 -22.57
N GLY A 793 -12.87 17.87 -21.89
CA GLY A 793 -12.62 17.63 -20.48
C GLY A 793 -12.74 16.16 -20.13
N VAL A 794 -12.43 15.84 -18.88
CA VAL A 794 -12.63 14.52 -18.28
C VAL A 794 -13.30 14.66 -16.92
N SER A 795 -14.03 13.63 -16.54
CA SER A 795 -14.54 13.44 -15.19
C SER A 795 -13.82 12.27 -14.55
N MET A 796 -13.30 12.48 -13.36
CA MET A 796 -12.60 11.47 -12.56
C MET A 796 -13.37 11.29 -11.26
N ASN A 797 -14.11 10.17 -11.12
CA ASN A 797 -15.05 9.92 -10.03
C ASN A 797 -16.11 11.03 -9.83
N GLY A 798 -16.55 11.67 -10.92
CA GLY A 798 -17.53 12.76 -10.84
C GLY A 798 -16.93 14.16 -10.82
N GLU A 799 -15.69 14.31 -10.40
CA GLU A 799 -14.97 15.60 -10.43
C GLU A 799 -14.51 15.92 -11.86
N HIS A 800 -14.72 17.16 -12.28
CA HIS A 800 -14.49 17.59 -13.65
C HIS A 800 -13.21 18.41 -13.79
N ALA A 801 -12.36 18.01 -14.75
CA ALA A 801 -11.23 18.81 -15.23
C ALA A 801 -11.44 19.14 -16.72
N GLY A 802 -11.42 20.42 -17.06
CA GLY A 802 -11.63 20.93 -18.42
C GLY A 802 -10.38 21.58 -19.00
N GLN A 803 -10.29 21.57 -20.33
CA GLN A 803 -9.31 22.31 -21.09
C GLN A 803 -9.67 23.79 -21.16
N SER A 804 -8.68 24.69 -21.13
CA SER A 804 -8.87 26.13 -21.30
C SER A 804 -8.17 26.64 -22.58
N GLY A 805 -8.61 27.78 -23.08
CA GLY A 805 -7.93 28.53 -24.14
C GLY A 805 -8.26 28.09 -25.58
N THR A 806 -9.01 27.02 -25.79
CA THR A 806 -9.27 26.46 -27.13
C THR A 806 -10.66 26.79 -27.70
N ARG A 807 -11.47 27.61 -27.02
CA ARG A 807 -12.82 27.93 -27.51
C ARG A 807 -12.80 28.80 -28.79
N ASN A 808 -11.98 29.83 -28.78
CA ASN A 808 -11.73 30.69 -29.92
C ASN A 808 -10.25 30.72 -30.23
N ILE A 809 -9.89 30.38 -31.45
CA ILE A 809 -8.50 30.25 -31.89
C ILE A 809 -8.30 31.08 -33.14
N GLY A 810 -7.26 31.93 -33.13
CA GLY A 810 -6.74 32.56 -34.35
C GLY A 810 -5.67 31.68 -34.98
N GLU A 811 -5.68 31.53 -36.31
CA GLU A 811 -4.65 30.78 -37.03
C GLU A 811 -4.09 31.63 -38.17
N ILE A 812 -2.78 31.65 -38.30
CA ILE A 812 -2.07 32.16 -39.48
C ILE A 812 -1.37 30.98 -40.11
N LYS A 813 -1.51 30.84 -41.46
CA LYS A 813 -0.88 29.79 -42.24
C LYS A 813 -0.21 30.40 -43.45
N VAL A 814 1.04 30.05 -43.70
CA VAL A 814 1.80 30.45 -44.88
C VAL A 814 2.42 29.23 -45.53
N GLY A 815 2.54 29.26 -46.84
CA GLY A 815 3.10 28.12 -47.54
C GLY A 815 3.31 28.38 -49.05
N VAL A 816 3.79 27.33 -49.68
CA VAL A 816 3.98 27.29 -51.14
C VAL A 816 3.51 25.95 -51.64
N GLU A 817 2.82 25.99 -52.79
CA GLU A 817 2.42 24.84 -53.55
C GLU A 817 3.13 24.92 -54.93
N GLY A 818 3.57 23.80 -55.45
CA GLY A 818 4.35 23.77 -56.71
C GLY A 818 4.07 22.52 -57.51
N GLN A 819 3.86 22.69 -58.80
CA GLN A 819 3.86 21.62 -59.75
C GLN A 819 5.30 21.43 -60.24
N LEU A 820 5.90 20.28 -59.91
CA LEU A 820 7.28 19.94 -60.26
C LEU A 820 7.38 19.34 -61.65
N THR A 821 6.37 18.55 -62.03
CA THR A 821 6.23 17.94 -63.37
C THR A 821 4.75 17.86 -63.69
N ARG A 822 4.39 17.48 -64.90
CA ARG A 822 2.98 17.25 -65.33
C ARG A 822 2.26 16.27 -64.39
N ASN A 823 3.00 15.36 -63.73
CA ASN A 823 2.43 14.29 -62.97
C ASN A 823 2.67 14.46 -61.46
N ALA A 824 3.48 15.43 -61.02
CA ALA A 824 3.87 15.50 -59.61
C ALA A 824 3.78 16.91 -59.02
N ASP A 825 3.07 17.05 -57.91
CA ASP A 825 2.94 18.27 -57.15
C ASP A 825 3.55 18.09 -55.76
N ILE A 826 4.05 19.18 -55.23
CA ILE A 826 4.57 19.26 -53.86
C ILE A 826 4.00 20.50 -53.18
N TRP A 827 3.69 20.40 -51.90
CA TRP A 827 3.30 21.57 -51.12
C TRP A 827 3.93 21.51 -49.72
N PHE A 828 4.25 22.69 -49.23
CA PHE A 828 4.79 22.89 -47.91
C PHE A 828 4.09 24.08 -47.26
N ASN A 829 3.72 23.93 -45.95
CA ASN A 829 3.23 25.07 -45.20
C ASN A 829 3.57 24.97 -43.71
N VAL A 830 3.51 26.12 -43.06
CA VAL A 830 3.61 26.27 -41.61
C VAL A 830 2.38 27.02 -41.13
N ALA A 831 1.78 26.55 -40.08
CA ALA A 831 0.66 27.19 -39.42
C ALA A 831 0.96 27.42 -37.93
N GLN A 832 0.52 28.58 -37.44
CA GLN A 832 0.57 28.96 -36.05
C GLN A 832 -0.83 29.29 -35.56
N GLN A 833 -1.26 28.62 -34.49
CA GLN A 833 -2.50 28.93 -33.80
C GLN A 833 -2.22 29.56 -32.44
N ALA A 834 -3.11 30.46 -32.03
CA ALA A 834 -3.11 31.08 -30.70
C ALA A 834 -4.54 31.24 -30.19
N GLY A 835 -4.73 30.99 -28.91
CA GLY A 835 -6.00 31.16 -28.18
C GLY A 835 -5.83 31.90 -26.88
N SER A 836 -6.88 31.95 -26.05
CA SER A 836 -6.77 32.45 -24.67
C SER A 836 -5.94 31.50 -23.80
N ASP A 837 -5.67 31.86 -22.55
CA ASP A 837 -4.96 31.06 -21.56
C ASP A 837 -3.63 30.46 -22.02
N HIS A 838 -2.94 31.16 -22.92
CA HIS A 838 -1.66 30.75 -23.51
C HIS A 838 -1.73 29.46 -24.36
N TYR A 839 -2.91 29.17 -24.95
CA TYR A 839 -2.99 28.12 -25.97
C TYR A 839 -2.13 28.50 -27.18
N SER A 840 -1.33 27.56 -27.62
CA SER A 840 -0.46 27.71 -28.79
C SER A 840 -0.32 26.38 -29.51
N ASP A 841 -0.35 26.41 -30.86
CA ASP A 841 -0.12 25.21 -31.67
C ASP A 841 0.63 25.62 -32.94
N THR A 842 1.81 25.07 -33.14
CA THR A 842 2.66 25.25 -34.31
C THR A 842 2.73 23.94 -35.07
N GLN A 843 2.47 23.98 -36.36
CA GLN A 843 2.60 22.79 -37.22
C GLN A 843 3.26 23.09 -38.54
N GLY A 844 4.04 22.13 -39.02
CA GLY A 844 4.57 22.07 -40.39
C GLY A 844 3.96 20.91 -41.16
N MET A 845 3.65 21.12 -42.43
CA MET A 845 3.12 20.09 -43.31
C MET A 845 3.90 20.03 -44.61
N LEU A 846 4.22 18.79 -45.05
CA LEU A 846 4.76 18.50 -46.37
C LEU A 846 3.85 17.50 -47.08
N GLY A 847 3.44 17.83 -48.31
CA GLY A 847 2.63 16.94 -49.09
C GLY A 847 3.19 16.70 -50.50
N LEU A 848 2.86 15.54 -51.01
CA LEU A 848 3.18 15.11 -52.38
C LEU A 848 1.92 14.55 -53.04
N LYS A 849 1.71 14.86 -54.33
CA LYS A 849 0.63 14.27 -55.14
C LYS A 849 1.25 13.74 -56.43
N TYR A 850 0.81 12.58 -56.84
CA TYR A 850 1.19 11.98 -58.09
C TYR A 850 -0.06 11.63 -58.92
N ARG A 851 -0.05 12.00 -60.26
CA ARG A 851 -1.11 11.70 -61.19
C ARG A 851 -0.61 10.65 -62.18
N PHE A 852 -1.40 9.66 -62.44
CA PHE A 852 -1.05 8.52 -63.28
C PHE A 852 -1.44 8.77 -64.76
#